data_a56ea383cba7f15e00e9ee10861245e3
#
_entry.id   a56ea383cba7f15e00e9ee10861245e3
#
_cell.length_a   1.000
_cell.length_b   1.000
_cell.length_c   1.000
_cell.angle_alpha   90.00
_cell.angle_beta   90.00
_cell.angle_gamma   90.00
#
_symmetry.space_group_name_H-M   'P 1'
#
loop_
_entity.id
_entity.type
_entity.pdbx_description
1 polymer ?
#
loop_
_entity_poly.entity_id
_entity_poly.type
_entity_poly.pdbx_seq_one_letter_code
_entity_poly.pdbx_strand_id
1 'polypeptide(L)'
;MRIPLSWLREYVDLPAGADVADALVRLGIEVDAVIDQRATVQGDLVVGRVAEIEELTGFKKPIRFCKVDIGREQPQEIVCGATNFAAGDLVAVILPGGVLPGGFEIGARKTYGRMSAGMIVSARELGVSDEHAGIIVLPPETAASPGEDARPYVGLDDVVFELEITPDRGYAMSVRGIARELSHAFDAPFRDPGLATSAPRSEATRADGAGSGSSASGASAASRAPGLATSAPGATAEPAYPVIVEDTVGCDRFAARAVRGIDPAAPSPEFMRRRLTTAGIRTLGLAIDITNYLMLELGQPMHAFDVTRVRGPLVVRRATQGEKLTTLDGVARVLDAEDMVICDETGPISLAAVMGGETSEVQPDTVDVLFEAAHWDPVMVGRTARRHKLFSEAAKRWERGVDPALPLVALDRAVALLVEYGGGATDGNVLDIDNVVPHRSLTIDPTLPGRRAGVPYSEARVVETLTAVGCDVATVDGSLVVTPPTWRPDLTEPADLVEEVIRLDGYDKVPSVLPVAPPGNGLTPSQRRRRAVALALAEGGYVEVLSYPFVGPSAVDGPAVRLANPLSDEEPFLRTSLLPPLLATLKRNIGRGHRDTALYELGSVFLPRPGAGSPPEMGVERRPTEEEFAAADATVPHQPWHAAVVLAGEMEPAGWWGSGRPAGWADAIEAARVAVAAAGIADERVTVEAAEQPPWHPGRCAAIAVDGVTIGHAGELHPSALAALELPRRTSAMELDLDALPRLVSRRRRGCPASRPR
;
A
#
# COMPACT_ATOMS: atom_id res chain seq x y z
N MET A 1 -3.15 -4.09 6.53
CA MET A 1 -3.21 -5.42 7.22
C MET A 1 -4.24 -5.35 8.35
N ARG A 2 -5.06 -6.42 8.54
CA ARG A 2 -6.08 -6.45 9.60
C ARG A 2 -5.67 -7.34 10.75
N ILE A 3 -5.71 -6.82 11.98
CA ILE A 3 -5.32 -7.56 13.19
C ILE A 3 -6.39 -7.41 14.26
N PRO A 4 -6.92 -8.54 14.81
CA PRO A 4 -7.82 -8.53 15.96
C PRO A 4 -7.10 -8.16 17.26
N LEU A 5 -7.73 -7.35 18.11
CA LEU A 5 -7.22 -6.99 19.43
C LEU A 5 -7.02 -8.22 20.34
N SER A 6 -7.92 -9.20 20.24
CA SER A 6 -7.82 -10.44 21.00
C SER A 6 -6.52 -11.18 20.70
N TRP A 7 -6.08 -11.20 19.44
CA TRP A 7 -4.84 -11.86 19.04
C TRP A 7 -3.59 -11.13 19.55
N LEU A 8 -3.58 -9.78 19.53
CA LEU A 8 -2.50 -8.98 20.11
C LEU A 8 -2.33 -9.25 21.60
N ARG A 9 -3.44 -9.38 22.34
CA ARG A 9 -3.45 -9.66 23.77
C ARG A 9 -2.86 -11.02 24.18
N GLU A 10 -2.72 -11.93 23.25
CA GLU A 10 -2.00 -13.19 23.53
C GLU A 10 -0.50 -12.96 23.72
N TYR A 11 0.04 -11.91 23.13
CA TYR A 11 1.48 -11.62 23.12
C TYR A 11 1.89 -10.42 23.96
N VAL A 12 0.97 -9.51 24.26
CA VAL A 12 1.24 -8.32 25.07
C VAL A 12 0.11 -8.05 26.05
N ASP A 13 0.46 -7.69 27.29
CA ASP A 13 -0.51 -7.41 28.35
C ASP A 13 -0.98 -5.95 28.25
N LEU A 14 -1.98 -5.71 27.39
CA LEU A 14 -2.53 -4.37 27.19
C LEU A 14 -3.45 -3.97 28.36
N PRO A 15 -3.30 -2.75 28.92
CA PRO A 15 -4.19 -2.23 29.96
C PRO A 15 -5.66 -2.26 29.53
N ALA A 16 -6.56 -2.45 30.50
CA ALA A 16 -8.00 -2.34 30.25
C ALA A 16 -8.34 -0.91 29.80
N GLY A 17 -9.04 -0.78 28.67
CA GLY A 17 -9.41 0.51 28.11
C GLY A 17 -8.27 1.26 27.40
N ALA A 18 -7.13 0.61 27.14
CA ALA A 18 -6.03 1.20 26.37
C ALA A 18 -6.50 1.67 24.99
N ASP A 19 -6.14 2.89 24.61
CA ASP A 19 -6.31 3.37 23.24
C ASP A 19 -5.15 2.84 22.39
N VAL A 20 -5.37 1.65 21.80
CA VAL A 20 -4.37 0.96 20.99
C VAL A 20 -4.14 1.69 19.67
N ALA A 21 -5.18 2.32 19.11
CA ALA A 21 -5.06 3.04 17.85
C ALA A 21 -4.15 4.28 18.01
N ASP A 22 -4.39 5.10 19.04
CA ASP A 22 -3.55 6.25 19.33
C ASP A 22 -2.10 5.84 19.64
N ALA A 23 -1.91 4.75 20.39
CA ALA A 23 -0.58 4.22 20.68
C ALA A 23 0.17 3.81 19.40
N LEU A 24 -0.48 3.12 18.47
CA LEU A 24 0.11 2.73 17.18
C LEU A 24 0.51 3.97 16.35
N VAL A 25 -0.38 4.97 16.26
CA VAL A 25 -0.11 6.22 15.54
C VAL A 25 1.11 6.96 16.16
N ARG A 26 1.20 7.02 17.47
CA ARG A 26 2.38 7.62 18.15
C ARG A 26 3.68 6.89 17.88
N LEU A 27 3.62 5.59 17.65
CA LEU A 27 4.78 4.76 17.24
C LEU A 27 5.11 4.86 15.75
N GLY A 28 4.35 5.65 14.97
CA GLY A 28 4.54 5.81 13.52
C GLY A 28 3.92 4.70 12.68
N ILE A 29 2.92 3.98 13.23
CA ILE A 29 2.14 2.98 12.49
C ILE A 29 0.78 3.59 12.15
N GLU A 30 0.48 3.71 10.86
CA GLU A 30 -0.77 4.29 10.38
C GLU A 30 -1.95 3.34 10.62
N VAL A 31 -3.04 3.89 11.18
CA VAL A 31 -4.28 3.16 11.44
C VAL A 31 -5.35 3.69 10.49
N ASP A 32 -5.66 2.93 9.45
CA ASP A 32 -6.66 3.28 8.45
C ASP A 32 -8.08 3.22 9.03
N ALA A 33 -8.34 2.18 9.81
CA ALA A 33 -9.65 1.98 10.43
C ALA A 33 -9.55 1.20 11.75
N VAL A 34 -10.50 1.51 12.65
CA VAL A 34 -10.79 0.72 13.84
C VAL A 34 -12.22 0.18 13.70
N ILE A 35 -12.35 -1.13 13.58
CA ILE A 35 -13.62 -1.82 13.34
C ILE A 35 -14.04 -2.53 14.63
N ASP A 36 -15.02 -1.98 15.36
CA ASP A 36 -15.68 -2.71 16.44
C ASP A 36 -16.71 -3.66 15.82
N GLN A 37 -16.36 -4.93 15.74
CA GLN A 37 -17.22 -5.95 15.12
C GLN A 37 -18.57 -6.10 15.83
N ARG A 38 -18.62 -5.80 17.13
CA ARG A 38 -19.87 -5.84 17.91
C ARG A 38 -20.91 -4.84 17.42
N ALA A 39 -20.45 -3.71 16.88
CA ALA A 39 -21.29 -2.64 16.38
C ALA A 39 -21.77 -2.86 14.93
N THR A 40 -21.24 -3.86 14.21
CA THR A 40 -21.58 -4.12 12.80
C THR A 40 -23.00 -4.67 12.63
N VAL A 41 -23.52 -5.36 13.66
CA VAL A 41 -24.89 -5.87 13.72
C VAL A 41 -25.61 -5.22 14.90
N GLN A 42 -26.68 -4.45 14.62
CA GLN A 42 -27.47 -3.79 15.66
C GLN A 42 -28.65 -4.67 16.07
N GLY A 43 -29.10 -4.52 17.31
CA GLY A 43 -30.22 -5.28 17.87
C GLY A 43 -29.81 -6.68 18.38
N ASP A 44 -30.81 -7.54 18.61
CA ASP A 44 -30.61 -8.84 19.21
C ASP A 44 -30.16 -9.87 18.18
N LEU A 45 -28.91 -10.29 18.27
CA LEU A 45 -28.35 -11.44 17.59
C LEU A 45 -28.13 -12.54 18.63
N VAL A 46 -28.91 -13.61 18.59
CA VAL A 46 -28.97 -14.63 19.65
C VAL A 46 -28.67 -16.03 19.13
N VAL A 47 -28.17 -16.89 20.00
CA VAL A 47 -28.06 -18.32 19.73
C VAL A 47 -29.49 -18.92 19.74
N GLY A 48 -29.82 -19.66 18.70
CA GLY A 48 -31.07 -20.40 18.60
C GLY A 48 -30.82 -21.89 18.42
N ARG A 49 -31.65 -22.75 19.05
CA ARG A 49 -31.67 -24.19 18.77
C ARG A 49 -32.83 -24.51 17.84
N VAL A 50 -32.58 -25.13 16.73
CA VAL A 50 -33.60 -25.56 15.78
C VAL A 50 -34.41 -26.71 16.41
N ALA A 51 -35.63 -26.43 16.83
CA ALA A 51 -36.51 -27.44 17.47
C ALA A 51 -37.23 -28.29 16.43
N GLU A 52 -37.84 -27.68 15.43
CA GLU A 52 -38.63 -28.33 14.39
C GLU A 52 -38.36 -27.70 13.02
N ILE A 53 -38.42 -28.54 11.98
CA ILE A 53 -38.33 -28.13 10.58
C ILE A 53 -39.51 -28.71 9.79
N GLU A 54 -40.23 -27.85 9.10
CA GLU A 54 -41.30 -28.24 8.14
C GLU A 54 -40.82 -27.84 6.73
N GLU A 55 -40.64 -28.81 5.81
CA GLU A 55 -40.32 -28.53 4.42
C GLU A 55 -41.58 -28.03 3.70
N LEU A 56 -41.51 -26.78 3.18
CA LEU A 56 -42.61 -26.21 2.41
C LEU A 56 -42.53 -26.63 0.94
N THR A 57 -43.54 -27.36 0.48
CA THR A 57 -43.61 -27.90 -0.89
C THR A 57 -44.28 -26.91 -1.87
N GLY A 58 -44.00 -27.07 -3.17
CA GLY A 58 -44.62 -26.26 -4.23
C GLY A 58 -43.80 -25.06 -4.67
N PHE A 59 -42.53 -24.90 -4.21
CA PHE A 59 -41.62 -23.83 -4.60
C PHE A 59 -40.45 -24.34 -5.45
N LYS A 60 -39.88 -23.48 -6.30
CA LYS A 60 -38.70 -23.81 -7.16
C LYS A 60 -37.45 -24.13 -6.40
N LYS A 61 -37.29 -23.58 -5.18
CA LYS A 61 -36.15 -23.81 -4.29
C LYS A 61 -36.64 -24.43 -2.99
N PRO A 62 -35.81 -25.21 -2.29
CA PRO A 62 -36.12 -25.68 -0.95
C PRO A 62 -36.42 -24.50 -0.04
N ILE A 63 -37.53 -24.57 0.67
CA ILE A 63 -37.93 -23.56 1.68
C ILE A 63 -38.32 -24.32 2.93
N ARG A 64 -37.78 -23.91 4.06
CA ARG A 64 -38.01 -24.49 5.37
C ARG A 64 -38.76 -23.51 6.28
N PHE A 65 -39.75 -23.98 6.98
CA PHE A 65 -40.37 -23.29 8.10
C PHE A 65 -39.83 -23.90 9.37
N CYS A 66 -39.14 -23.11 10.17
CA CYS A 66 -38.41 -23.56 11.34
C CYS A 66 -39.02 -22.99 12.61
N LYS A 67 -39.12 -23.80 13.65
CA LYS A 67 -39.33 -23.33 15.01
C LYS A 67 -38.01 -23.40 15.74
N VAL A 68 -37.53 -22.25 16.19
CA VAL A 68 -36.21 -22.08 16.80
C VAL A 68 -36.37 -21.64 18.24
N ASP A 69 -35.89 -22.46 19.17
CA ASP A 69 -35.79 -22.10 20.58
C ASP A 69 -34.71 -21.04 20.77
N ILE A 70 -35.11 -19.89 21.27
CA ILE A 70 -34.22 -18.75 21.59
C ILE A 70 -34.24 -18.40 23.07
N GLY A 71 -34.54 -19.39 23.94
CA GLY A 71 -34.58 -19.19 25.39
C GLY A 71 -35.84 -18.47 25.88
N ARG A 72 -36.91 -18.38 25.07
CA ARG A 72 -38.21 -17.76 25.41
C ARG A 72 -39.31 -18.83 25.55
N GLU A 73 -40.41 -18.49 26.20
CA GLU A 73 -41.53 -19.44 26.39
C GLU A 73 -42.07 -20.01 25.09
N GLN A 74 -42.03 -19.26 24.00
CA GLN A 74 -42.47 -19.72 22.69
C GLN A 74 -41.29 -19.69 21.70
N PRO A 75 -41.14 -20.74 20.89
CA PRO A 75 -40.11 -20.79 19.88
C PRO A 75 -40.33 -19.71 18.80
N GLN A 76 -39.25 -19.18 18.26
CA GLN A 76 -39.27 -18.21 17.18
C GLN A 76 -39.62 -18.92 15.86
N GLU A 77 -40.61 -18.42 15.15
CA GLU A 77 -41.00 -18.95 13.83
C GLU A 77 -40.22 -18.21 12.73
N ILE A 78 -39.45 -18.94 11.91
CA ILE A 78 -38.60 -18.37 10.89
C ILE A 78 -38.70 -19.19 9.60
N VAL A 79 -38.83 -18.52 8.47
CA VAL A 79 -38.73 -19.13 7.13
C VAL A 79 -37.29 -18.99 6.64
N CYS A 80 -36.66 -20.12 6.29
CA CYS A 80 -35.28 -20.19 5.83
C CYS A 80 -35.15 -20.92 4.48
N GLY A 81 -34.31 -20.43 3.61
CA GLY A 81 -34.00 -21.04 2.31
C GLY A 81 -32.77 -21.94 2.29
N ALA A 82 -32.06 -22.04 3.39
CA ALA A 82 -30.87 -22.89 3.51
C ALA A 82 -31.24 -24.33 3.89
N THR A 83 -30.39 -25.27 3.52
CA THR A 83 -30.62 -26.71 3.76
C THR A 83 -29.49 -27.38 4.53
N ASN A 84 -28.47 -26.63 4.93
CA ASN A 84 -27.24 -27.12 5.58
C ASN A 84 -27.37 -27.30 7.09
N PHE A 85 -28.58 -27.39 7.64
CA PHE A 85 -28.83 -27.55 9.07
C PHE A 85 -29.95 -28.56 9.35
N ALA A 86 -30.01 -29.11 10.56
CA ALA A 86 -30.95 -30.09 11.01
C ALA A 86 -31.63 -29.68 12.34
N ALA A 87 -32.69 -30.40 12.74
CA ALA A 87 -33.29 -30.25 14.06
C ALA A 87 -32.26 -30.68 15.14
N GLY A 88 -32.10 -29.86 16.16
CA GLY A 88 -31.10 -30.01 17.22
C GLY A 88 -29.91 -29.07 17.08
N ASP A 89 -29.63 -28.57 15.88
CA ASP A 89 -28.47 -27.69 15.62
C ASP A 89 -28.61 -26.33 16.32
N LEU A 90 -27.49 -25.79 16.76
CA LEU A 90 -27.36 -24.40 17.21
C LEU A 90 -27.03 -23.50 16.01
N VAL A 91 -27.77 -22.39 15.92
CA VAL A 91 -27.67 -21.43 14.81
C VAL A 91 -27.68 -20.01 15.33
N ALA A 92 -27.14 -19.06 14.55
CA ALA A 92 -27.26 -17.64 14.88
C ALA A 92 -28.53 -17.06 14.30
N VAL A 93 -29.32 -16.34 15.14
CA VAL A 93 -30.61 -15.76 14.80
C VAL A 93 -30.62 -14.27 15.11
N ILE A 94 -30.92 -13.44 14.11
CA ILE A 94 -31.24 -12.03 14.32
C ILE A 94 -32.73 -11.84 14.48
N LEU A 95 -33.12 -11.14 15.55
CA LEU A 95 -34.54 -10.91 15.89
C LEU A 95 -35.08 -9.68 15.17
N PRO A 96 -36.45 -9.53 15.09
CA PRO A 96 -37.08 -8.34 14.52
C PRO A 96 -36.63 -7.05 15.21
N GLY A 97 -36.32 -6.02 14.42
CA GLY A 97 -35.70 -4.76 14.88
C GLY A 97 -34.20 -4.76 14.81
N GLY A 98 -33.58 -5.92 14.54
CA GLY A 98 -32.15 -5.99 14.28
C GLY A 98 -31.79 -5.46 12.89
N VAL A 99 -30.59 -4.89 12.74
CA VAL A 99 -30.06 -4.34 11.48
C VAL A 99 -28.77 -5.03 11.12
N LEU A 100 -28.74 -5.62 9.94
CA LEU A 100 -27.56 -6.27 9.37
C LEU A 100 -26.60 -5.25 8.73
N PRO A 101 -25.34 -5.61 8.50
CA PRO A 101 -24.41 -4.80 7.72
C PRO A 101 -25.03 -4.36 6.39
N GLY A 102 -24.82 -3.07 6.03
CA GLY A 102 -25.48 -2.48 4.85
C GLY A 102 -26.87 -1.91 5.10
N GLY A 103 -27.35 -1.90 6.37
CA GLY A 103 -28.58 -1.22 6.77
C GLY A 103 -29.86 -2.02 6.52
N PHE A 104 -29.76 -3.33 6.30
CA PHE A 104 -30.94 -4.17 6.10
C PHE A 104 -31.63 -4.49 7.45
N GLU A 105 -32.81 -3.93 7.66
CA GLU A 105 -33.59 -4.11 8.86
C GLU A 105 -34.44 -5.41 8.80
N ILE A 106 -34.37 -6.21 9.87
CA ILE A 106 -35.11 -7.46 10.03
C ILE A 106 -36.46 -7.16 10.69
N GLY A 107 -37.52 -7.50 9.98
CA GLY A 107 -38.87 -7.36 10.47
C GLY A 107 -39.65 -8.70 10.51
N ALA A 108 -40.75 -8.74 11.25
CA ALA A 108 -41.70 -9.84 11.15
C ALA A 108 -42.55 -9.67 9.88
N ARG A 109 -42.53 -10.65 8.98
CA ARG A 109 -43.25 -10.58 7.70
C ARG A 109 -43.82 -11.93 7.26
N LYS A 110 -44.92 -11.90 6.53
CA LYS A 110 -45.50 -13.12 5.93
C LYS A 110 -44.68 -13.48 4.68
N THR A 111 -44.06 -14.67 4.69
CA THR A 111 -43.19 -15.18 3.63
C THR A 111 -43.59 -16.62 3.32
N TYR A 112 -43.82 -16.96 2.06
CA TYR A 112 -44.29 -18.30 1.61
C TYR A 112 -45.48 -18.83 2.36
N GLY A 113 -46.44 -17.95 2.74
CA GLY A 113 -47.67 -18.31 3.44
C GLY A 113 -47.53 -18.47 4.95
N ARG A 114 -46.32 -18.41 5.52
CA ARG A 114 -46.00 -18.48 6.95
C ARG A 114 -45.55 -17.14 7.48
N MET A 115 -45.71 -16.89 8.78
CA MET A 115 -45.10 -15.74 9.45
C MET A 115 -43.63 -16.06 9.73
N SER A 116 -42.72 -15.17 9.33
CA SER A 116 -41.33 -15.25 9.69
C SER A 116 -40.98 -14.04 10.55
N ALA A 117 -40.62 -14.28 11.79
CA ALA A 117 -40.30 -13.25 12.78
C ALA A 117 -38.83 -13.34 13.18
N GLY A 118 -37.96 -12.88 12.30
CA GLY A 118 -36.49 -12.96 12.42
C GLY A 118 -35.88 -13.70 11.24
N MET A 119 -34.55 -13.92 11.33
CA MET A 119 -33.79 -14.58 10.30
C MET A 119 -32.65 -15.41 10.91
N ILE A 120 -32.48 -16.64 10.45
CA ILE A 120 -31.29 -17.44 10.68
C ILE A 120 -30.26 -16.94 9.68
N VAL A 121 -29.08 -16.51 10.15
CA VAL A 121 -28.14 -15.74 9.35
C VAL A 121 -27.00 -16.58 8.80
N SER A 122 -26.49 -16.17 7.63
CA SER A 122 -25.28 -16.68 7.01
C SER A 122 -24.06 -15.80 7.38
N ALA A 123 -22.86 -16.31 7.15
CA ALA A 123 -21.64 -15.56 7.37
C ALA A 123 -21.57 -14.27 6.51
N ARG A 124 -22.09 -14.33 5.28
CA ARG A 124 -22.17 -13.17 4.39
C ARG A 124 -23.13 -12.09 4.92
N GLU A 125 -24.30 -12.48 5.45
CA GLU A 125 -25.27 -11.53 5.98
C GLU A 125 -24.75 -10.81 7.22
N LEU A 126 -23.92 -11.47 8.02
CA LEU A 126 -23.22 -10.86 9.15
C LEU A 126 -21.98 -10.05 8.73
N GLY A 127 -21.55 -10.13 7.46
CA GLY A 127 -20.33 -9.49 7.00
C GLY A 127 -19.05 -10.16 7.52
N VAL A 128 -19.13 -11.40 8.00
CA VAL A 128 -17.99 -12.16 8.54
C VAL A 128 -17.16 -12.78 7.41
N SER A 129 -17.82 -13.28 6.36
CA SER A 129 -17.15 -13.79 5.15
C SER A 129 -18.06 -13.67 3.93
N ASP A 130 -17.51 -13.92 2.72
CA ASP A 130 -18.27 -13.96 1.47
C ASP A 130 -19.05 -15.27 1.29
N GLU A 131 -18.95 -16.21 2.19
CA GLU A 131 -19.63 -17.51 2.13
C GLU A 131 -21.13 -17.35 2.27
N HIS A 132 -21.88 -17.90 1.31
CA HIS A 132 -23.34 -17.79 1.21
C HIS A 132 -24.02 -19.13 0.86
N ALA A 133 -23.28 -20.23 0.91
CA ALA A 133 -23.80 -21.55 0.56
C ALA A 133 -24.82 -22.09 1.60
N GLY A 134 -24.91 -21.47 2.77
CA GLY A 134 -25.83 -21.86 3.83
C GLY A 134 -25.88 -20.82 4.95
N ILE A 135 -26.55 -21.21 6.05
CA ILE A 135 -26.54 -20.45 7.31
C ILE A 135 -25.38 -20.87 8.21
N ILE A 136 -25.06 -20.04 9.22
CA ILE A 136 -24.08 -20.43 10.26
C ILE A 136 -24.71 -21.47 11.18
N VAL A 137 -24.09 -22.66 11.20
CA VAL A 137 -24.34 -23.71 12.18
C VAL A 137 -23.18 -23.73 13.14
N LEU A 138 -23.46 -23.57 14.44
CA LEU A 138 -22.41 -23.60 15.45
C LEU A 138 -21.95 -25.05 15.66
N PRO A 139 -20.64 -25.30 15.94
CA PRO A 139 -20.15 -26.63 16.20
C PRO A 139 -20.91 -27.33 17.34
N PRO A 140 -21.12 -28.65 17.27
CA PRO A 140 -21.89 -29.39 18.28
C PRO A 140 -21.33 -29.26 19.70
N GLU A 141 -20.02 -29.08 19.84
CA GLU A 141 -19.29 -28.87 21.08
C GLU A 141 -19.43 -27.46 21.66
N THR A 142 -20.09 -26.54 20.94
CA THR A 142 -20.27 -25.16 21.41
C THR A 142 -21.11 -25.13 22.69
N ALA A 143 -20.51 -24.70 23.78
CA ALA A 143 -21.14 -24.52 25.06
C ALA A 143 -22.00 -23.25 25.12
N ALA A 144 -23.01 -23.14 24.25
CA ALA A 144 -23.91 -21.99 24.16
C ALA A 144 -25.34 -22.42 24.47
N SER A 145 -26.08 -21.56 25.18
CA SER A 145 -27.49 -21.74 25.49
C SER A 145 -28.40 -20.92 24.55
N PRO A 146 -29.57 -21.44 24.17
CA PRO A 146 -30.55 -20.64 23.44
C PRO A 146 -30.85 -19.31 24.14
N GLY A 147 -30.82 -18.21 23.40
CA GLY A 147 -31.05 -16.86 23.89
C GLY A 147 -29.80 -16.07 24.31
N GLU A 148 -28.65 -16.72 24.41
CA GLU A 148 -27.38 -16.04 24.62
C GLU A 148 -27.01 -15.17 23.40
N ASP A 149 -26.22 -14.10 23.62
CA ASP A 149 -25.66 -13.30 22.53
C ASP A 149 -24.81 -14.18 21.62
N ALA A 150 -25.15 -14.24 20.34
CA ALA A 150 -24.43 -15.06 19.38
C ALA A 150 -23.11 -14.44 18.88
N ARG A 151 -22.88 -13.13 19.10
CA ARG A 151 -21.69 -12.43 18.58
C ARG A 151 -20.36 -13.12 18.93
N PRO A 152 -20.12 -13.59 20.17
CA PRO A 152 -18.88 -14.29 20.51
C PRO A 152 -18.67 -15.59 19.72
N TYR A 153 -19.76 -16.27 19.39
CA TYR A 153 -19.71 -17.56 18.69
C TYR A 153 -19.58 -17.43 17.17
N VAL A 154 -19.93 -16.27 16.61
CA VAL A 154 -19.84 -16.01 15.16
C VAL A 154 -18.71 -15.03 14.78
N GLY A 155 -17.84 -14.70 15.74
CA GLY A 155 -16.67 -13.85 15.48
C GLY A 155 -16.95 -12.35 15.37
N LEU A 156 -18.02 -11.87 16.05
CA LEU A 156 -18.41 -10.46 16.10
C LEU A 156 -18.15 -9.81 17.47
N ASP A 157 -17.22 -10.29 18.24
CA ASP A 157 -16.93 -9.84 19.60
C ASP A 157 -15.59 -9.11 19.76
N ASP A 158 -14.87 -8.87 18.66
CA ASP A 158 -13.54 -8.30 18.67
C ASP A 158 -13.50 -6.85 18.12
N VAL A 159 -12.37 -6.20 18.35
CA VAL A 159 -11.99 -4.95 17.69
C VAL A 159 -10.85 -5.25 16.72
N VAL A 160 -11.01 -4.87 15.48
CA VAL A 160 -10.03 -5.12 14.42
C VAL A 160 -9.39 -3.80 13.99
N PHE A 161 -8.07 -3.77 14.00
CA PHE A 161 -7.28 -2.64 13.46
C PHE A 161 -6.91 -2.93 12.02
N GLU A 162 -7.23 -2.02 11.12
CA GLU A 162 -6.73 -2.01 9.75
C GLU A 162 -5.53 -1.07 9.69
N LEU A 163 -4.35 -1.64 9.41
CA LEU A 163 -3.06 -0.96 9.49
C LEU A 163 -2.42 -0.84 8.12
N GLU A 164 -1.91 0.35 7.81
CA GLU A 164 -0.97 0.57 6.70
C GLU A 164 0.45 0.55 7.24
N ILE A 165 1.21 -0.45 6.85
CA ILE A 165 2.61 -0.62 7.29
C ILE A 165 3.54 -0.03 6.23
N THR A 166 4.44 0.87 6.64
CA THR A 166 5.42 1.48 5.75
C THR A 166 6.45 0.45 5.24
N PRO A 167 7.05 0.65 4.04
CA PRO A 167 7.97 -0.31 3.46
C PRO A 167 9.22 -0.62 4.29
N ASP A 168 9.68 0.32 5.11
CA ASP A 168 10.82 0.18 6.01
C ASP A 168 10.54 -0.68 7.24
N ARG A 169 9.27 -0.93 7.57
CA ARG A 169 8.86 -1.67 8.78
C ARG A 169 8.32 -3.05 8.46
N GLY A 170 9.07 -3.83 7.66
CA GLY A 170 8.66 -5.18 7.24
C GLY A 170 8.28 -6.10 8.40
N TYR A 171 9.02 -6.04 9.52
CA TYR A 171 8.73 -6.84 10.72
C TYR A 171 7.34 -6.57 11.33
N ALA A 172 6.81 -5.36 11.16
CA ALA A 172 5.48 -4.97 11.63
C ALA A 172 4.33 -5.56 10.77
N MET A 173 4.64 -6.23 9.66
CA MET A 173 3.63 -6.96 8.87
C MET A 173 3.22 -8.31 9.50
N SER A 174 3.19 -8.37 10.83
CA SER A 174 2.80 -9.54 11.62
C SER A 174 2.20 -9.14 12.96
N VAL A 175 1.42 -10.05 13.55
CA VAL A 175 0.92 -9.89 14.93
C VAL A 175 2.09 -9.78 15.90
N ARG A 176 3.15 -10.59 15.70
CA ARG A 176 4.40 -10.56 16.48
C ARG A 176 5.00 -9.15 16.49
N GLY A 177 5.14 -8.53 15.31
CA GLY A 177 5.75 -7.21 15.19
C GLY A 177 4.91 -6.11 15.83
N ILE A 178 3.60 -6.10 15.59
CA ILE A 178 2.69 -5.12 16.20
C ILE A 178 2.60 -5.28 17.72
N ALA A 179 2.55 -6.52 18.23
CA ALA A 179 2.55 -6.76 19.66
C ALA A 179 3.86 -6.28 20.34
N ARG A 180 5.01 -6.44 19.67
CA ARG A 180 6.30 -5.89 20.13
C ARG A 180 6.25 -4.37 20.19
N GLU A 181 5.75 -3.70 19.18
CA GLU A 181 5.60 -2.25 19.17
C GLU A 181 4.68 -1.76 20.32
N LEU A 182 3.54 -2.41 20.51
CA LEU A 182 2.62 -2.09 21.60
C LEU A 182 3.25 -2.33 22.99
N SER A 183 4.17 -3.31 23.12
CA SER A 183 4.88 -3.52 24.35
C SER A 183 5.73 -2.30 24.75
N HIS A 184 6.33 -1.61 23.77
CA HIS A 184 7.06 -0.37 24.01
C HIS A 184 6.13 0.78 24.36
N ALA A 185 4.97 0.92 23.69
CA ALA A 185 4.02 1.99 23.96
C ALA A 185 3.41 1.94 25.36
N PHE A 186 3.19 0.73 25.87
CA PHE A 186 2.52 0.52 27.16
C PHE A 186 3.46 0.05 28.28
N ASP A 187 4.77 0.00 28.02
CA ASP A 187 5.76 -0.57 28.95
C ASP A 187 5.30 -1.95 29.50
N ALA A 188 4.78 -2.78 28.59
CA ALA A 188 4.13 -4.04 28.93
C ALA A 188 5.00 -5.25 28.53
N PRO A 189 4.98 -6.35 29.30
CA PRO A 189 5.71 -7.57 28.94
C PRO A 189 5.28 -8.12 27.58
N PHE A 190 6.24 -8.41 26.73
CA PHE A 190 6.06 -9.05 25.43
C PHE A 190 6.43 -10.53 25.48
N ARG A 191 5.50 -11.39 25.07
CA ARG A 191 5.69 -12.82 24.91
C ARG A 191 5.95 -13.11 23.44
N ASP A 192 7.23 -13.13 23.05
CA ASP A 192 7.61 -13.31 21.64
C ASP A 192 7.28 -14.74 21.15
N PRO A 193 6.32 -14.92 20.23
CA PRO A 193 6.00 -16.23 19.67
C PRO A 193 7.12 -16.79 18.79
N GLY A 194 8.02 -15.94 18.31
CA GLY A 194 9.21 -16.33 17.55
C GLY A 194 10.31 -16.96 18.41
N LEU A 195 10.21 -16.89 19.74
CA LEU A 195 11.16 -17.51 20.69
C LEU A 195 10.55 -18.71 21.45
N ALA A 196 9.25 -18.95 21.33
CA ALA A 196 8.57 -20.00 22.08
C ALA A 196 8.80 -21.37 21.46
N THR A 197 9.62 -22.18 22.11
CA THR A 197 9.84 -23.62 21.81
C THR A 197 8.86 -24.50 22.61
N SER A 198 7.57 -24.25 22.61
CA SER A 198 6.64 -25.11 23.33
C SER A 198 5.25 -25.13 22.74
N ALA A 199 4.65 -26.32 22.91
CA ALA A 199 3.36 -26.74 22.39
C ALA A 199 2.25 -25.69 22.40
N PRO A 200 1.26 -25.78 21.48
CA PRO A 200 0.12 -24.88 21.42
C PRO A 200 -0.61 -24.89 22.77
N ARG A 201 -0.97 -23.71 23.24
CA ARG A 201 -1.84 -23.58 24.42
C ARG A 201 -3.23 -24.04 24.03
N SER A 202 -3.65 -25.20 24.56
CA SER A 202 -5.06 -25.53 24.62
C SER A 202 -5.82 -24.42 25.33
N GLU A 203 -6.98 -24.04 24.83
CA GLU A 203 -7.92 -23.16 25.54
C GLU A 203 -8.31 -23.84 26.88
N ALA A 204 -7.49 -23.59 27.91
CA ALA A 204 -7.83 -24.04 29.26
C ALA A 204 -8.78 -23.01 29.89
N THR A 205 -10.06 -23.39 29.91
CA THR A 205 -11.06 -23.04 30.93
C THR A 205 -10.63 -21.90 31.91
N ARG A 206 -11.30 -20.78 31.82
CA ARG A 206 -11.38 -19.81 32.92
C ARG A 206 -12.02 -20.46 34.13
N ALA A 207 -11.19 -20.74 35.13
CA ALA A 207 -11.67 -20.99 36.50
C ALA A 207 -11.17 -19.86 37.37
N ASP A 208 -12.09 -19.09 37.92
CA ASP A 208 -11.88 -18.06 38.94
C ASP A 208 -11.23 -18.69 40.19
N GLY A 209 -10.19 -17.99 40.73
CA GLY A 209 -9.60 -18.39 42.00
C GLY A 209 -8.65 -17.33 42.52
N ALA A 210 -9.16 -16.47 43.37
CA ALA A 210 -8.39 -15.53 44.16
C ALA A 210 -7.40 -16.21 45.09
N GLY A 211 -6.17 -15.63 45.26
CA GLY A 211 -5.22 -16.07 46.27
C GLY A 211 -3.91 -15.29 46.26
N SER A 212 -3.80 -14.43 47.22
CA SER A 212 -2.69 -13.53 47.60
C SER A 212 -1.36 -14.24 47.93
N GLY A 213 -0.22 -13.55 47.67
CA GLY A 213 0.94 -13.72 48.55
C GLY A 213 2.35 -13.57 47.97
N SER A 214 2.94 -12.40 48.23
CA SER A 214 4.32 -12.07 48.61
C SER A 214 5.55 -12.51 47.81
N SER A 215 6.25 -11.50 47.33
CA SER A 215 7.69 -11.16 47.45
C SER A 215 8.76 -12.25 47.40
N ALA A 216 9.74 -12.12 46.49
CA ALA A 216 11.13 -11.83 46.85
C ALA A 216 12.06 -11.75 45.65
N SER A 217 12.89 -10.76 45.69
CA SER A 217 14.09 -10.39 44.96
C SER A 217 15.12 -11.52 44.68
N GLY A 218 15.84 -11.39 43.56
CA GLY A 218 17.10 -12.09 43.39
C GLY A 218 17.67 -12.02 41.97
N ALA A 219 18.79 -11.36 41.86
CA ALA A 219 19.58 -11.01 40.69
C ALA A 219 20.19 -12.22 39.95
N SER A 220 20.49 -11.90 38.67
CA SER A 220 21.67 -12.31 37.89
C SER A 220 21.96 -13.78 37.69
N ALA A 221 21.95 -14.22 36.45
CA ALA A 221 23.13 -14.77 35.78
C ALA A 221 22.76 -15.25 34.36
N ALA A 222 23.53 -14.82 33.39
CA ALA A 222 23.56 -15.40 32.06
C ALA A 222 23.82 -16.90 32.13
N SER A 223 22.98 -17.72 31.54
CA SER A 223 23.30 -19.12 31.29
C SER A 223 22.83 -19.52 29.89
N ARG A 224 23.79 -20.06 29.19
CA ARG A 224 23.74 -20.77 27.90
C ARG A 224 22.45 -21.57 27.74
N ALA A 225 21.93 -21.56 26.51
CA ALA A 225 20.86 -22.44 26.07
C ALA A 225 21.19 -23.93 26.43
N PRO A 226 20.22 -24.67 26.97
CA PRO A 226 20.37 -26.12 27.08
C PRO A 226 20.13 -26.76 25.70
N GLY A 227 21.01 -27.65 25.34
CA GLY A 227 20.96 -28.42 24.12
C GLY A 227 19.65 -29.20 23.97
N LEU A 228 19.30 -29.39 22.71
CA LEU A 228 18.26 -30.28 22.23
C LEU A 228 18.34 -31.64 22.95
N ALA A 229 17.22 -32.06 23.50
CA ALA A 229 17.07 -33.41 24.04
C ALA A 229 17.30 -34.41 22.89
N THR A 230 18.37 -35.17 22.99
CA THR A 230 18.64 -36.31 22.13
C THR A 230 17.54 -37.36 22.35
N SER A 231 16.82 -37.65 21.27
CA SER A 231 15.92 -38.81 21.20
C SER A 231 16.67 -40.11 21.52
N ALA A 232 15.97 -41.06 22.16
CA ALA A 232 16.50 -42.36 22.52
C ALA A 232 17.08 -43.10 21.29
N PRO A 233 18.20 -43.83 21.44
CA PRO A 233 18.80 -44.58 20.33
C PRO A 233 17.98 -45.84 20.04
N GLY A 234 17.32 -45.89 18.89
CA GLY A 234 16.60 -47.09 18.47
C GLY A 234 15.79 -47.04 17.18
N ALA A 235 15.50 -45.90 16.65
CA ALA A 235 14.88 -45.79 15.30
C ALA A 235 15.93 -45.24 14.34
N THR A 236 16.15 -45.87 13.21
CA THR A 236 16.89 -45.31 12.09
C THR A 236 16.06 -44.13 11.57
N ALA A 237 16.39 -42.92 12.03
CA ALA A 237 15.74 -41.71 11.56
C ALA A 237 15.95 -41.61 10.04
N GLU A 238 14.89 -41.49 9.28
CA GLU A 238 15.00 -41.21 7.86
C GLU A 238 15.75 -39.87 7.65
N PRO A 239 16.57 -39.75 6.58
CA PRO A 239 17.26 -38.51 6.29
C PRO A 239 16.26 -37.39 6.02
N ALA A 240 16.63 -36.16 6.33
CA ALA A 240 15.82 -34.97 5.96
C ALA A 240 15.57 -34.91 4.45
N TYR A 241 14.46 -34.29 4.03
CA TYR A 241 14.16 -34.14 2.60
C TYR A 241 15.32 -33.45 1.86
N PRO A 242 15.82 -34.03 0.75
CA PRO A 242 17.03 -33.50 0.11
C PRO A 242 16.75 -32.18 -0.61
N VAL A 243 17.57 -31.17 -0.30
CA VAL A 243 17.51 -29.85 -0.94
C VAL A 243 18.91 -29.35 -1.28
N ILE A 244 19.06 -28.70 -2.40
CA ILE A 244 20.28 -28.05 -2.87
C ILE A 244 19.98 -26.58 -3.11
N VAL A 245 20.72 -25.67 -2.49
CA VAL A 245 20.66 -24.23 -2.76
C VAL A 245 21.86 -23.84 -3.60
N GLU A 246 21.65 -23.53 -4.88
CA GLU A 246 22.71 -23.15 -5.81
C GLU A 246 23.03 -21.64 -5.75
N ASP A 247 22.03 -20.79 -5.50
CA ASP A 247 22.21 -19.34 -5.34
C ASP A 247 21.95 -18.93 -3.88
N THR A 248 23.04 -18.87 -3.10
CA THR A 248 23.00 -18.46 -1.68
C THR A 248 22.87 -16.94 -1.47
N VAL A 249 22.92 -16.15 -2.53
CA VAL A 249 22.62 -14.71 -2.49
C VAL A 249 21.12 -14.46 -2.61
N GLY A 250 20.48 -15.18 -3.53
CA GLY A 250 19.02 -15.08 -3.72
C GLY A 250 18.23 -15.78 -2.61
N CYS A 251 18.82 -16.86 -2.02
CA CYS A 251 18.26 -17.62 -0.89
C CYS A 251 19.38 -17.93 0.10
N ASP A 252 19.51 -17.14 1.15
CA ASP A 252 20.58 -17.31 2.14
C ASP A 252 20.20 -18.28 3.27
N ARG A 253 18.89 -18.57 3.46
CA ARG A 253 18.44 -19.61 4.36
C ARG A 253 17.27 -20.40 3.78
N PHE A 254 17.34 -21.74 3.90
CA PHE A 254 16.28 -22.63 3.46
C PHE A 254 16.09 -23.77 4.47
N ALA A 255 14.89 -23.88 5.02
CA ALA A 255 14.53 -24.95 5.93
C ALA A 255 13.31 -25.73 5.41
N ALA A 256 13.30 -27.04 5.58
CA ALA A 256 12.21 -27.90 5.16
C ALA A 256 11.98 -29.06 6.13
N ARG A 257 10.73 -29.50 6.27
CA ARG A 257 10.34 -30.65 7.07
C ARG A 257 9.06 -31.28 6.56
N ALA A 258 9.05 -32.60 6.47
CA ALA A 258 7.88 -33.34 6.02
C ALA A 258 7.02 -33.82 7.20
N VAL A 259 5.70 -33.87 6.98
CA VAL A 259 4.71 -34.54 7.83
C VAL A 259 3.95 -35.52 6.95
N ARG A 260 3.90 -36.78 7.37
CA ARG A 260 3.32 -37.87 6.59
C ARG A 260 2.09 -38.46 7.27
N GLY A 261 1.17 -38.94 6.45
CA GLY A 261 -0.03 -39.65 6.93
C GLY A 261 -1.04 -38.73 7.62
N ILE A 262 -1.18 -37.49 7.17
CA ILE A 262 -2.21 -36.59 7.69
C ILE A 262 -3.59 -37.03 7.20
N ASP A 263 -4.64 -36.66 7.94
CA ASP A 263 -6.02 -36.73 7.45
C ASP A 263 -6.29 -35.53 6.51
N PRO A 264 -6.44 -35.77 5.20
CA PRO A 264 -6.70 -34.69 4.24
C PRO A 264 -8.06 -34.01 4.43
N ALA A 265 -8.98 -34.65 5.15
CA ALA A 265 -10.29 -34.08 5.45
C ALA A 265 -10.34 -33.31 6.78
N ALA A 266 -9.24 -33.26 7.52
CA ALA A 266 -9.17 -32.57 8.80
C ALA A 266 -9.47 -31.07 8.63
N PRO A 267 -10.45 -30.52 9.33
CA PRO A 267 -10.79 -29.09 9.23
C PRO A 267 -9.76 -28.23 9.96
N SER A 268 -9.51 -27.05 9.45
CA SER A 268 -8.75 -26.03 10.20
C SER A 268 -9.50 -25.67 11.48
N PRO A 269 -8.80 -25.50 12.62
CA PRO A 269 -9.41 -25.17 13.91
C PRO A 269 -10.11 -23.80 13.84
N GLU A 270 -11.17 -23.62 14.61
CA GLU A 270 -12.05 -22.44 14.54
C GLU A 270 -11.30 -21.12 14.77
N PHE A 271 -10.40 -21.09 15.76
CA PHE A 271 -9.60 -19.88 16.02
C PHE A 271 -8.77 -19.45 14.80
N MET A 272 -8.20 -20.43 14.07
CA MET A 272 -7.40 -20.18 12.86
C MET A 272 -8.28 -19.66 11.73
N ARG A 273 -9.42 -20.30 11.47
CA ARG A 273 -10.38 -19.87 10.44
C ARG A 273 -10.87 -18.44 10.70
N ARG A 274 -11.25 -18.13 11.95
CA ARG A 274 -11.68 -16.78 12.35
C ARG A 274 -10.60 -15.73 12.10
N ARG A 275 -9.35 -15.96 12.52
CA ARG A 275 -8.24 -15.04 12.35
C ARG A 275 -7.89 -14.79 10.89
N LEU A 276 -7.85 -15.85 10.08
CA LEU A 276 -7.62 -15.76 8.65
C LEU A 276 -8.74 -14.96 7.96
N THR A 277 -10.00 -15.29 8.24
CA THR A 277 -11.16 -14.59 7.67
C THR A 277 -11.17 -13.12 8.06
N THR A 278 -10.91 -12.79 9.33
CA THR A 278 -10.83 -11.41 9.81
C THR A 278 -9.70 -10.63 9.11
N ALA A 279 -8.59 -11.30 8.83
CA ALA A 279 -7.48 -10.73 8.06
C ALA A 279 -7.76 -10.63 6.55
N GLY A 280 -8.89 -11.14 6.07
CA GLY A 280 -9.28 -11.14 4.65
C GLY A 280 -8.70 -12.30 3.84
N ILE A 281 -8.19 -13.34 4.50
CA ILE A 281 -7.63 -14.55 3.87
C ILE A 281 -8.67 -15.66 3.87
N ARG A 282 -8.92 -16.25 2.71
CA ARG A 282 -9.81 -17.41 2.57
C ARG A 282 -9.14 -18.67 3.11
N THR A 283 -9.92 -19.50 3.77
CA THR A 283 -9.47 -20.84 4.20
C THR A 283 -9.59 -21.82 3.02
N LEU A 284 -8.56 -22.62 2.82
CA LEU A 284 -8.43 -23.54 1.68
C LEU A 284 -8.19 -24.99 2.10
N GLY A 285 -7.80 -25.21 3.35
CA GLY A 285 -7.47 -26.53 3.92
C GLY A 285 -6.35 -26.41 4.93
N LEU A 286 -6.28 -27.35 5.88
CA LEU A 286 -5.47 -27.24 7.08
C LEU A 286 -3.99 -26.87 6.81
N ALA A 287 -3.33 -27.56 5.88
CA ALA A 287 -1.92 -27.31 5.59
C ALA A 287 -1.67 -25.90 5.04
N ILE A 288 -2.53 -25.43 4.12
CA ILE A 288 -2.43 -24.09 3.52
C ILE A 288 -2.83 -23.02 4.53
N ASP A 289 -3.86 -23.26 5.33
CA ASP A 289 -4.31 -22.33 6.36
C ASP A 289 -3.25 -22.12 7.43
N ILE A 290 -2.49 -23.17 7.79
CA ILE A 290 -1.34 -23.07 8.69
C ILE A 290 -0.26 -22.15 8.12
N THR A 291 0.11 -22.27 6.84
CA THR A 291 1.11 -21.38 6.24
C THR A 291 0.66 -19.94 6.24
N ASN A 292 -0.60 -19.66 5.90
CA ASN A 292 -1.19 -18.33 5.94
C ASN A 292 -1.28 -17.76 7.36
N TYR A 293 -1.64 -18.61 8.32
CA TYR A 293 -1.72 -18.24 9.73
C TYR A 293 -0.36 -17.82 10.28
N LEU A 294 0.69 -18.58 10.02
CA LEU A 294 2.05 -18.27 10.46
C LEU A 294 2.64 -17.05 9.75
N MET A 295 2.29 -16.84 8.49
CA MET A 295 2.64 -15.61 7.80
C MET A 295 2.06 -14.37 8.50
N LEU A 296 0.82 -14.43 8.99
CA LEU A 296 0.21 -13.34 9.76
C LEU A 296 0.76 -13.25 11.19
N GLU A 297 0.92 -14.40 11.86
CA GLU A 297 1.36 -14.44 13.25
C GLU A 297 2.80 -14.01 13.43
N LEU A 298 3.72 -14.61 12.67
CA LEU A 298 5.17 -14.45 12.80
C LEU A 298 5.75 -13.44 11.80
N GLY A 299 5.10 -13.26 10.65
CA GLY A 299 5.66 -12.53 9.52
C GLY A 299 6.53 -13.38 8.60
N GLN A 300 6.48 -14.73 8.73
CA GLN A 300 7.21 -15.69 7.92
C GLN A 300 6.28 -16.30 6.87
N PRO A 301 6.34 -15.90 5.61
CA PRO A 301 5.66 -16.62 4.54
C PRO A 301 6.28 -18.00 4.37
N MET A 302 5.43 -19.00 4.16
CA MET A 302 5.81 -20.40 4.01
C MET A 302 5.11 -20.99 2.79
N HIS A 303 5.65 -22.12 2.30
CA HIS A 303 5.00 -22.92 1.28
C HIS A 303 4.80 -24.36 1.76
N ALA A 304 3.79 -25.02 1.19
CA ALA A 304 3.49 -26.43 1.42
C ALA A 304 3.42 -27.17 0.09
N PHE A 305 4.20 -28.22 -0.05
CA PHE A 305 4.21 -29.09 -1.22
C PHE A 305 3.54 -30.42 -0.90
N ASP A 306 2.85 -31.02 -1.87
CA ASP A 306 2.48 -32.42 -1.82
C ASP A 306 3.72 -33.27 -2.14
N VAL A 307 4.23 -33.98 -1.13
CA VAL A 307 5.44 -34.79 -1.25
C VAL A 307 5.34 -35.81 -2.40
N THR A 308 4.15 -36.36 -2.64
CA THR A 308 3.93 -37.41 -3.65
C THR A 308 4.03 -36.85 -5.09
N ARG A 309 3.94 -35.53 -5.23
CA ARG A 309 4.01 -34.83 -6.50
C ARG A 309 5.38 -34.23 -6.79
N VAL A 310 6.26 -34.14 -5.79
CA VAL A 310 7.65 -33.67 -5.95
C VAL A 310 8.54 -34.85 -6.34
N ARG A 311 9.37 -34.70 -7.36
CA ARG A 311 10.24 -35.72 -7.88
C ARG A 311 11.73 -35.44 -7.60
N GLY A 312 12.37 -36.30 -6.84
CA GLY A 312 13.78 -36.12 -6.48
C GLY A 312 14.04 -35.00 -5.50
N PRO A 313 15.26 -34.44 -5.45
CA PRO A 313 15.62 -33.37 -4.55
C PRO A 313 15.03 -32.02 -5.02
N LEU A 314 14.76 -31.11 -4.07
CA LEU A 314 14.50 -29.72 -4.41
C LEU A 314 15.80 -29.02 -4.76
N VAL A 315 15.78 -28.20 -5.82
CA VAL A 315 16.90 -27.35 -6.24
C VAL A 315 16.44 -25.90 -6.28
N VAL A 316 17.04 -25.07 -5.44
CA VAL A 316 16.79 -23.62 -5.36
C VAL A 316 17.85 -22.91 -6.21
N ARG A 317 17.46 -22.30 -7.31
CA ARG A 317 18.36 -21.70 -8.29
C ARG A 317 17.74 -20.51 -9.03
N ARG A 318 18.53 -19.81 -9.82
CA ARG A 318 18.01 -18.90 -10.83
C ARG A 318 17.34 -19.67 -11.96
N ALA A 319 16.28 -19.09 -12.52
CA ALA A 319 15.64 -19.64 -13.70
C ALA A 319 16.55 -19.53 -14.94
N THR A 320 16.37 -20.44 -15.88
CA THR A 320 16.98 -20.29 -17.20
C THR A 320 16.09 -19.36 -18.04
N GLN A 321 16.71 -18.47 -18.83
CA GLN A 321 15.97 -17.52 -19.66
C GLN A 321 14.96 -18.23 -20.58
N GLY A 322 13.68 -17.87 -20.45
CA GLY A 322 12.60 -18.45 -21.26
C GLY A 322 12.05 -19.76 -20.70
N GLU A 323 12.52 -20.24 -19.57
CA GLU A 323 11.96 -21.39 -18.84
C GLU A 323 10.48 -21.13 -18.51
N LYS A 324 9.66 -22.17 -18.39
CA LYS A 324 8.21 -22.02 -18.22
C LYS A 324 7.73 -22.62 -16.90
N LEU A 325 6.78 -21.96 -16.28
CA LEU A 325 6.08 -22.42 -15.08
C LEU A 325 4.61 -22.07 -15.18
N THR A 326 3.70 -23.00 -14.90
CA THR A 326 2.30 -22.71 -14.63
C THR A 326 2.12 -22.52 -13.14
N THR A 327 1.72 -21.32 -12.74
CA THR A 327 1.52 -20.93 -11.33
C THR A 327 0.12 -21.32 -10.84
N LEU A 328 -0.09 -21.30 -9.49
CA LEU A 328 -1.36 -21.68 -8.83
C LEU A 328 -2.60 -20.93 -9.32
N ASP A 329 -2.44 -19.77 -9.97
CA ASP A 329 -3.51 -19.02 -10.64
C ASP A 329 -3.85 -19.55 -12.06
N GLY A 330 -3.25 -20.67 -12.47
CA GLY A 330 -3.45 -21.29 -13.79
C GLY A 330 -2.77 -20.56 -14.94
N VAL A 331 -1.93 -19.56 -14.67
CA VAL A 331 -1.26 -18.75 -15.71
C VAL A 331 0.09 -19.37 -16.07
N ALA A 332 0.28 -19.69 -17.35
CA ALA A 332 1.58 -20.10 -17.87
C ALA A 332 2.50 -18.87 -18.00
N ARG A 333 3.62 -18.89 -17.27
CA ARG A 333 4.61 -17.79 -17.21
C ARG A 333 5.88 -18.18 -17.94
N VAL A 334 6.49 -17.19 -18.57
CA VAL A 334 7.84 -17.30 -19.12
C VAL A 334 8.78 -16.61 -18.15
N LEU A 335 9.76 -17.34 -17.64
CA LEU A 335 10.65 -16.90 -16.61
C LEU A 335 11.85 -16.13 -17.17
N ASP A 336 12.36 -15.22 -16.39
CA ASP A 336 13.57 -14.45 -16.64
C ASP A 336 14.75 -15.02 -15.85
N ALA A 337 15.96 -14.84 -16.33
CA ALA A 337 17.17 -15.34 -15.66
C ALA A 337 17.42 -14.70 -14.26
N GLU A 338 16.76 -13.60 -13.94
CA GLU A 338 16.79 -12.99 -12.61
C GLU A 338 15.79 -13.62 -11.63
N ASP A 339 14.81 -14.39 -12.10
CA ASP A 339 13.81 -15.02 -11.24
C ASP A 339 14.42 -16.19 -10.45
N MET A 340 14.11 -16.26 -9.16
CA MET A 340 14.43 -17.45 -8.35
C MET A 340 13.32 -18.47 -8.48
N VAL A 341 13.70 -19.73 -8.60
CA VAL A 341 12.79 -20.85 -8.70
C VAL A 341 13.18 -21.96 -7.75
N ILE A 342 12.18 -22.69 -7.28
CA ILE A 342 12.36 -24.00 -6.68
C ILE A 342 12.02 -25.01 -7.75
N CYS A 343 12.93 -25.93 -8.02
CA CYS A 343 12.82 -26.97 -9.04
C CYS A 343 12.81 -28.34 -8.39
N ASP A 344 12.24 -29.30 -9.09
CA ASP A 344 12.46 -30.71 -8.91
C ASP A 344 13.10 -31.31 -10.18
N GLU A 345 13.14 -32.65 -10.34
CA GLU A 345 13.67 -33.30 -11.54
C GLU A 345 12.85 -33.01 -12.80
N THR A 346 11.65 -32.49 -12.69
CA THR A 346 10.78 -32.13 -13.83
C THR A 346 10.96 -30.70 -14.32
N GLY A 347 11.60 -29.83 -13.52
CA GLY A 347 11.82 -28.43 -13.79
C GLY A 347 11.26 -27.52 -12.68
N PRO A 348 10.97 -26.24 -12.96
CA PRO A 348 10.44 -25.30 -11.96
C PRO A 348 9.05 -25.74 -11.46
N ILE A 349 8.92 -25.84 -10.12
CA ILE A 349 7.68 -26.15 -9.42
C ILE A 349 7.19 -25.00 -8.55
N SER A 350 7.99 -23.94 -8.38
CA SER A 350 7.59 -22.71 -7.66
C SER A 350 8.39 -21.52 -8.16
N LEU A 351 7.73 -20.40 -8.31
CA LEU A 351 8.35 -19.07 -8.39
C LEU A 351 8.63 -18.62 -6.97
N ALA A 352 9.86 -18.81 -6.54
CA ALA A 352 10.28 -18.68 -5.14
C ALA A 352 9.85 -17.36 -4.51
N ALA A 353 9.36 -17.41 -3.29
CA ALA A 353 8.86 -16.26 -2.52
C ALA A 353 7.61 -15.54 -3.07
N VAL A 354 7.16 -15.86 -4.28
CA VAL A 354 6.10 -15.13 -4.97
C VAL A 354 4.84 -15.96 -5.14
N MET A 355 4.93 -17.13 -5.81
CA MET A 355 3.79 -18.02 -6.04
C MET A 355 4.22 -19.45 -6.38
N GLY A 356 3.60 -20.43 -5.74
CA GLY A 356 3.79 -21.84 -6.05
C GLY A 356 3.33 -22.23 -7.46
N GLY A 357 3.80 -23.38 -7.94
CA GLY A 357 3.38 -23.98 -9.19
C GLY A 357 2.25 -24.99 -9.00
N GLU A 358 1.43 -25.16 -10.04
CA GLU A 358 0.27 -26.06 -10.06
C GLU A 358 0.65 -27.54 -9.86
N THR A 359 1.85 -27.95 -10.30
CA THR A 359 2.26 -29.37 -10.34
C THR A 359 2.50 -29.98 -8.97
N SER A 360 2.94 -29.18 -8.00
CA SER A 360 3.31 -29.61 -6.64
C SER A 360 2.32 -29.13 -5.56
N GLU A 361 1.19 -28.57 -5.97
CA GLU A 361 0.15 -28.02 -5.08
C GLU A 361 -0.44 -29.08 -4.16
N VAL A 362 -0.68 -28.71 -2.90
CA VAL A 362 -1.47 -29.48 -1.94
C VAL A 362 -2.91 -29.58 -2.44
N GLN A 363 -3.40 -30.81 -2.59
CA GLN A 363 -4.73 -31.13 -3.09
C GLN A 363 -5.64 -31.65 -1.95
N PRO A 364 -6.96 -31.75 -2.15
CA PRO A 364 -7.89 -32.26 -1.15
C PRO A 364 -7.63 -33.70 -0.69
N ASP A 365 -6.79 -34.45 -1.40
CA ASP A 365 -6.42 -35.83 -1.10
C ASP A 365 -4.95 -35.99 -0.66
N THR A 366 -4.24 -34.89 -0.46
CA THR A 366 -2.84 -34.89 -0.02
C THR A 366 -2.70 -35.43 1.40
N VAL A 367 -1.91 -36.49 1.59
CA VAL A 367 -1.65 -37.13 2.89
C VAL A 367 -0.22 -36.88 3.40
N ASP A 368 0.69 -36.46 2.52
CA ASP A 368 2.09 -36.19 2.86
C ASP A 368 2.45 -34.77 2.45
N VAL A 369 2.79 -33.92 3.42
CA VAL A 369 3.07 -32.49 3.22
C VAL A 369 4.52 -32.19 3.53
N LEU A 370 5.21 -31.49 2.62
CA LEU A 370 6.52 -30.89 2.86
C LEU A 370 6.34 -29.40 3.08
N PHE A 371 6.60 -28.92 4.30
CA PHE A 371 6.68 -27.48 4.57
C PHE A 371 8.05 -26.93 4.21
N GLU A 372 8.04 -25.75 3.60
CA GLU A 372 9.20 -24.92 3.32
C GLU A 372 9.08 -23.62 4.11
N ALA A 373 10.17 -23.21 4.75
CA ALA A 373 10.37 -21.87 5.29
C ALA A 373 11.78 -21.42 4.92
N ALA A 374 11.88 -20.30 4.22
CA ALA A 374 13.14 -19.81 3.68
C ALA A 374 13.35 -18.32 4.00
N HIS A 375 14.52 -17.78 3.63
CA HIS A 375 14.80 -16.37 3.58
C HIS A 375 15.31 -15.99 2.19
N TRP A 376 14.77 -14.91 1.62
CA TRP A 376 14.97 -14.52 0.23
C TRP A 376 15.44 -13.07 0.12
N ASP A 377 16.25 -12.78 -0.90
CA ASP A 377 16.66 -11.39 -1.21
C ASP A 377 15.45 -10.50 -1.56
N PRO A 378 15.22 -9.41 -0.79
CA PRO A 378 14.05 -8.56 -0.95
C PRO A 378 13.96 -7.88 -2.32
N VAL A 379 15.12 -7.48 -2.89
CA VAL A 379 15.18 -6.78 -4.18
C VAL A 379 14.81 -7.72 -5.31
N MET A 380 15.31 -8.94 -5.28
CA MET A 380 14.99 -9.98 -6.25
C MET A 380 13.50 -10.30 -6.23
N VAL A 381 12.91 -10.53 -5.04
CA VAL A 381 11.47 -10.81 -4.92
C VAL A 381 10.63 -9.66 -5.47
N GLY A 382 10.95 -8.41 -5.11
CA GLY A 382 10.25 -7.25 -5.61
C GLY A 382 10.34 -7.08 -7.13
N ARG A 383 11.49 -7.38 -7.76
CA ARG A 383 11.65 -7.37 -9.23
C ARG A 383 10.83 -8.46 -9.91
N THR A 384 10.87 -9.69 -9.37
CA THR A 384 10.09 -10.82 -9.86
C THR A 384 8.58 -10.56 -9.76
N ALA A 385 8.10 -10.08 -8.61
CA ALA A 385 6.69 -9.73 -8.39
C ALA A 385 6.20 -8.70 -9.41
N ARG A 386 6.96 -7.65 -9.67
CA ARG A 386 6.63 -6.62 -10.68
C ARG A 386 6.66 -7.15 -12.10
N ARG A 387 7.68 -7.96 -12.47
CA ARG A 387 7.83 -8.56 -13.80
C ARG A 387 6.63 -9.41 -14.15
N HIS A 388 6.19 -10.25 -13.23
CA HIS A 388 5.07 -11.17 -13.43
C HIS A 388 3.72 -10.60 -13.03
N LYS A 389 3.66 -9.35 -12.51
CA LYS A 389 2.46 -8.66 -11.99
C LYS A 389 1.76 -9.48 -10.89
N LEU A 390 2.55 -10.08 -10.00
CA LEU A 390 2.12 -10.90 -8.87
C LEU A 390 2.38 -10.17 -7.56
N PHE A 391 1.34 -9.56 -7.00
CA PHE A 391 1.42 -8.81 -5.75
C PHE A 391 0.79 -9.64 -4.62
N SER A 392 1.44 -10.75 -4.25
CA SER A 392 0.96 -11.62 -3.18
C SER A 392 1.30 -11.05 -1.79
N GLU A 393 0.56 -11.49 -0.77
CA GLU A 393 0.87 -11.14 0.64
C GLU A 393 2.24 -11.65 1.08
N ALA A 394 2.71 -12.77 0.51
CA ALA A 394 4.06 -13.28 0.71
C ALA A 394 5.11 -12.36 0.09
N ALA A 395 4.99 -12.03 -1.20
CA ALA A 395 5.92 -11.14 -1.91
C ALA A 395 6.01 -9.76 -1.24
N LYS A 396 4.87 -9.23 -0.76
CA LYS A 396 4.81 -7.95 -0.03
C LYS A 396 5.63 -7.95 1.26
N ARG A 397 5.68 -9.09 1.98
CA ARG A 397 6.52 -9.24 3.17
C ARG A 397 7.98 -9.38 2.81
N TRP A 398 8.28 -10.21 1.81
CA TRP A 398 9.66 -10.44 1.38
C TRP A 398 10.35 -9.16 0.89
N GLU A 399 9.70 -8.37 0.03
CA GLU A 399 10.29 -7.13 -0.48
C GLU A 399 10.51 -6.05 0.59
N ARG A 400 9.89 -6.21 1.78
CA ARG A 400 10.07 -5.33 2.94
C ARG A 400 11.04 -5.87 4.00
N GLY A 401 11.49 -7.10 3.84
CA GLY A 401 12.38 -7.80 4.74
C GLY A 401 11.65 -8.71 5.74
N VAL A 402 12.03 -9.97 5.75
CA VAL A 402 11.59 -10.98 6.70
C VAL A 402 12.77 -11.35 7.62
N ASP A 403 12.48 -11.69 8.87
CA ASP A 403 13.50 -12.06 9.85
C ASP A 403 14.16 -13.41 9.47
N PRO A 404 15.46 -13.43 9.12
CA PRO A 404 16.16 -14.65 8.73
C PRO A 404 16.30 -15.68 9.87
N ALA A 405 16.00 -15.31 11.11
CA ALA A 405 16.00 -16.24 12.24
C ALA A 405 14.71 -17.07 12.39
N LEU A 406 13.65 -16.69 11.66
CA LEU A 406 12.33 -17.32 11.80
C LEU A 406 12.14 -18.67 11.10
N PRO A 407 12.83 -19.05 10.02
CA PRO A 407 12.47 -20.24 9.24
C PRO A 407 12.29 -21.51 10.10
N LEU A 408 13.22 -21.82 11.00
CA LEU A 408 13.10 -23.00 11.88
C LEU A 408 11.93 -22.88 12.87
N VAL A 409 11.72 -21.72 13.47
CA VAL A 409 10.65 -21.49 14.44
C VAL A 409 9.28 -21.65 13.79
N ALA A 410 9.11 -21.08 12.61
CA ALA A 410 7.87 -21.18 11.84
C ALA A 410 7.62 -22.62 11.37
N LEU A 411 8.68 -23.31 10.93
CA LEU A 411 8.62 -24.70 10.50
C LEU A 411 8.19 -25.64 11.64
N ASP A 412 8.82 -25.53 12.82
CA ASP A 412 8.46 -26.32 13.99
C ASP A 412 7.01 -26.07 14.42
N ARG A 413 6.56 -24.82 14.37
CA ARG A 413 5.19 -24.46 14.71
C ARG A 413 4.19 -24.98 13.67
N ALA A 414 4.53 -24.91 12.37
CA ALA A 414 3.70 -25.46 11.28
C ALA A 414 3.49 -26.96 11.44
N VAL A 415 4.58 -27.67 11.69
CA VAL A 415 4.57 -29.12 11.92
C VAL A 415 3.75 -29.49 13.17
N ALA A 416 3.94 -28.73 14.28
CA ALA A 416 3.18 -28.98 15.50
C ALA A 416 1.67 -28.79 15.27
N LEU A 417 1.26 -27.70 14.60
CA LEU A 417 -0.15 -27.46 14.26
C LEU A 417 -0.72 -28.52 13.31
N LEU A 418 0.03 -28.92 12.28
CA LEU A 418 -0.45 -29.94 11.35
C LEU A 418 -0.62 -31.31 12.01
N VAL A 419 0.31 -31.69 12.86
CA VAL A 419 0.23 -32.99 13.63
C VAL A 419 -0.92 -32.92 14.65
N GLU A 420 -1.10 -31.81 15.35
CA GLU A 420 -2.16 -31.65 16.36
C GLU A 420 -3.55 -31.75 15.75
N TYR A 421 -3.81 -31.05 14.63
CA TYR A 421 -5.15 -30.94 14.04
C TYR A 421 -5.39 -31.88 12.86
N GLY A 422 -4.36 -32.27 12.14
CA GLY A 422 -4.44 -33.16 10.98
C GLY A 422 -3.92 -34.56 11.22
N GLY A 423 -3.33 -34.82 12.37
CA GLY A 423 -2.67 -36.12 12.64
C GLY A 423 -1.38 -36.28 11.84
N GLY A 424 -1.01 -37.52 11.58
CA GLY A 424 0.25 -37.85 10.91
C GLY A 424 1.46 -37.82 11.85
N ALA A 425 2.64 -37.97 11.27
CA ALA A 425 3.90 -37.95 11.98
C ALA A 425 5.01 -37.28 11.17
N THR A 426 5.97 -36.70 11.88
CA THR A 426 7.17 -36.17 11.21
C THR A 426 8.16 -37.33 11.00
N ASP A 427 8.87 -37.35 9.89
CA ASP A 427 9.95 -38.28 9.59
C ASP A 427 11.28 -37.97 10.33
N GLY A 428 11.25 -37.08 11.29
CA GLY A 428 12.25 -36.88 12.34
C GLY A 428 13.28 -35.81 12.08
N ASN A 429 13.81 -35.62 10.87
CA ASN A 429 14.90 -34.71 10.62
C ASN A 429 14.44 -33.40 9.96
N VAL A 430 14.90 -32.29 10.51
CA VAL A 430 14.76 -30.94 9.90
C VAL A 430 15.96 -30.71 8.99
N LEU A 431 15.70 -30.23 7.76
CA LEU A 431 16.74 -29.63 6.94
C LEU A 431 16.84 -28.14 7.32
N ASP A 432 18.05 -27.65 7.51
CA ASP A 432 18.35 -26.22 7.65
C ASP A 432 19.68 -25.93 6.95
N ILE A 433 19.59 -25.15 5.85
CA ILE A 433 20.75 -24.63 5.12
C ILE A 433 20.81 -23.15 5.47
N ASP A 434 21.80 -22.77 6.28
CA ASP A 434 21.97 -21.41 6.81
C ASP A 434 23.28 -20.79 6.31
N ASN A 435 23.15 -19.82 5.43
CA ASN A 435 24.23 -18.98 4.90
C ASN A 435 24.02 -17.49 5.24
N VAL A 436 23.15 -17.19 6.22
CA VAL A 436 22.82 -15.82 6.62
C VAL A 436 24.06 -15.09 7.12
N VAL A 437 24.29 -13.92 6.54
CA VAL A 437 25.36 -13.01 6.99
C VAL A 437 24.78 -12.13 8.11
N PRO A 438 25.41 -12.10 9.31
CA PRO A 438 24.96 -11.25 10.40
C PRO A 438 24.94 -9.77 10.02
N HIS A 439 24.02 -9.01 10.61
CA HIS A 439 23.95 -7.56 10.44
C HIS A 439 25.25 -6.88 10.86
N ARG A 440 25.63 -5.85 10.13
CA ARG A 440 26.80 -5.03 10.47
C ARG A 440 26.48 -4.16 11.67
N SER A 441 27.41 -4.07 12.62
CA SER A 441 27.30 -3.11 13.72
C SER A 441 27.49 -1.69 13.19
N LEU A 442 26.69 -0.76 13.72
CA LEU A 442 26.71 0.67 13.44
C LEU A 442 27.39 1.40 14.58
N THR A 443 28.22 2.39 14.28
CA THR A 443 28.85 3.24 15.29
C THR A 443 28.21 4.62 15.28
N ILE A 444 27.70 5.08 16.42
CA ILE A 444 27.11 6.40 16.56
C ILE A 444 27.68 7.17 17.76
N ASP A 445 27.74 8.49 17.61
CA ASP A 445 27.96 9.40 18.72
C ASP A 445 26.68 9.43 19.60
N PRO A 446 26.74 9.15 20.92
CA PRO A 446 25.56 9.13 21.79
C PRO A 446 24.78 10.46 21.82
N THR A 447 25.42 11.59 21.44
CA THR A 447 24.76 12.88 21.33
C THR A 447 24.04 13.11 19.99
N LEU A 448 24.23 12.23 19.00
CA LEU A 448 23.67 12.40 17.66
C LEU A 448 22.13 12.49 17.66
N PRO A 449 21.38 11.63 18.39
CA PRO A 449 19.93 11.76 18.43
C PRO A 449 19.48 13.13 18.93
N GLY A 450 20.07 13.63 20.02
CA GLY A 450 19.73 14.94 20.57
C GLY A 450 20.03 16.09 19.65
N ARG A 451 21.16 16.06 18.95
CA ARG A 451 21.53 17.09 17.97
C ARG A 451 20.59 17.12 16.75
N ARG A 452 20.08 15.96 16.35
CA ARG A 452 19.14 15.86 15.21
C ARG A 452 17.71 16.26 15.60
N ALA A 453 17.24 15.79 16.75
CA ALA A 453 15.89 16.07 17.23
C ALA A 453 15.72 17.47 17.84
N GLY A 454 16.81 18.10 18.31
CA GLY A 454 16.74 19.31 19.10
C GLY A 454 16.22 19.09 20.54
N VAL A 455 16.23 17.83 21.00
CA VAL A 455 15.82 17.39 22.34
C VAL A 455 17.05 16.80 23.06
N PRO A 456 17.36 17.20 24.30
CA PRO A 456 18.50 16.62 25.01
C PRO A 456 18.19 15.19 25.45
N TYR A 457 18.90 14.21 24.90
CA TYR A 457 18.90 12.82 25.37
C TYR A 457 20.18 12.52 26.14
N SER A 458 20.06 11.83 27.28
CA SER A 458 21.24 11.27 27.96
C SER A 458 21.70 10.01 27.22
N GLU A 459 22.99 9.70 27.31
CA GLU A 459 23.55 8.44 26.77
C GLU A 459 22.78 7.22 27.31
N ALA A 460 22.50 7.20 28.62
CA ALA A 460 21.72 6.11 29.22
C ALA A 460 20.34 5.93 28.57
N ARG A 461 19.65 7.03 28.24
CA ARG A 461 18.34 6.97 27.55
C ARG A 461 18.47 6.44 26.14
N VAL A 462 19.51 6.82 25.40
CA VAL A 462 19.78 6.31 24.05
C VAL A 462 20.04 4.81 24.11
N VAL A 463 20.89 4.35 25.02
CA VAL A 463 21.20 2.93 25.22
C VAL A 463 19.96 2.15 25.61
N GLU A 464 19.19 2.62 26.57
CA GLU A 464 17.94 2.00 27.02
C GLU A 464 16.96 1.81 25.85
N THR A 465 16.74 2.86 25.06
CA THR A 465 15.81 2.84 23.94
C THR A 465 16.25 1.86 22.85
N LEU A 466 17.52 1.92 22.44
CA LEU A 466 18.05 1.01 21.41
C LEU A 466 18.06 -0.46 21.89
N THR A 467 18.32 -0.70 23.19
CA THR A 467 18.21 -2.04 23.79
C THR A 467 16.75 -2.53 23.80
N ALA A 468 15.78 -1.65 24.08
CA ALA A 468 14.36 -2.00 24.01
C ALA A 468 13.92 -2.38 22.59
N VAL A 469 14.45 -1.73 21.54
CA VAL A 469 14.26 -2.13 20.14
C VAL A 469 14.78 -3.54 19.85
N GLY A 470 15.70 -4.03 20.68
CA GLY A 470 16.35 -5.36 20.56
C GLY A 470 17.78 -5.29 20.04
N CYS A 471 18.35 -4.08 19.92
CA CYS A 471 19.76 -3.95 19.53
C CYS A 471 20.69 -4.39 20.67
N ASP A 472 21.82 -4.98 20.29
CA ASP A 472 22.96 -5.15 21.20
C ASP A 472 23.80 -3.88 21.17
N VAL A 473 24.01 -3.24 22.35
CA VAL A 473 24.65 -1.93 22.47
C VAL A 473 25.86 -2.00 23.37
N ALA A 474 27.01 -1.64 22.85
CA ALA A 474 28.26 -1.56 23.61
C ALA A 474 28.84 -0.14 23.53
N THR A 475 29.38 0.39 24.62
CA THR A 475 30.12 1.66 24.61
C THR A 475 31.62 1.38 24.39
N VAL A 476 32.19 1.93 23.33
CA VAL A 476 33.60 1.77 22.96
C VAL A 476 34.18 3.14 22.64
N ASP A 477 35.20 3.56 23.33
CA ASP A 477 35.91 4.83 23.15
C ASP A 477 34.97 6.06 23.07
N GLY A 478 33.91 6.07 23.91
CA GLY A 478 32.94 7.17 23.96
C GLY A 478 31.92 7.18 22.83
N SER A 479 31.91 6.17 21.97
CA SER A 479 30.90 5.94 20.94
C SER A 479 30.05 4.72 21.30
N LEU A 480 28.82 4.65 20.78
CA LEU A 480 27.98 3.47 20.87
C LEU A 480 28.17 2.60 19.63
N VAL A 481 28.54 1.34 19.85
CA VAL A 481 28.54 0.30 18.81
C VAL A 481 27.24 -0.47 18.97
N VAL A 482 26.37 -0.40 17.96
CA VAL A 482 25.00 -0.91 17.97
C VAL A 482 24.86 -2.00 16.92
N THR A 483 24.48 -3.19 17.31
CA THR A 483 24.19 -4.31 16.41
C THR A 483 22.68 -4.50 16.35
N PRO A 484 22.04 -4.26 15.20
CA PRO A 484 20.61 -4.47 15.02
C PRO A 484 20.20 -5.94 15.18
N PRO A 485 19.00 -6.23 15.69
CA PRO A 485 18.47 -7.59 15.74
C PRO A 485 18.09 -8.08 14.33
N THR A 486 17.97 -9.39 14.16
CA THR A 486 17.72 -10.03 12.85
C THR A 486 16.42 -9.57 12.17
N TRP A 487 15.42 -9.20 12.95
CA TRP A 487 14.12 -8.71 12.43
C TRP A 487 14.12 -7.24 12.02
N ARG A 488 15.25 -6.51 12.14
CA ARG A 488 15.39 -5.10 11.77
C ARG A 488 16.42 -4.91 10.66
N PRO A 489 16.15 -5.44 9.44
CA PRO A 489 17.03 -5.24 8.29
C PRO A 489 17.06 -3.79 7.80
N ASP A 490 16.13 -2.96 8.25
CA ASP A 490 16.00 -1.53 7.96
C ASP A 490 17.05 -0.67 8.68
N LEU A 491 17.59 -1.14 9.81
CA LEU A 491 18.59 -0.39 10.59
C LEU A 491 19.99 -0.56 9.97
N THR A 492 20.30 0.27 8.99
CA THR A 492 21.53 0.18 8.18
C THR A 492 22.45 1.37 8.32
N GLU A 493 21.93 2.50 8.80
CA GLU A 493 22.66 3.75 8.95
C GLU A 493 22.45 4.39 10.33
N PRO A 494 23.35 5.28 10.78
CA PRO A 494 23.19 6.03 12.04
C PRO A 494 21.87 6.80 12.14
N ALA A 495 21.32 7.25 11.02
CA ALA A 495 20.06 7.98 10.97
C ALA A 495 18.87 7.09 11.40
N ASP A 496 18.89 5.80 11.05
CA ASP A 496 17.85 4.84 11.41
C ASP A 496 17.80 4.63 12.94
N LEU A 497 18.98 4.58 13.59
CA LEU A 497 19.05 4.48 15.04
C LEU A 497 18.57 5.77 15.76
N VAL A 498 18.85 6.93 15.15
CA VAL A 498 18.33 8.21 15.63
C VAL A 498 16.80 8.23 15.59
N GLU A 499 16.22 7.74 14.51
CA GLU A 499 14.78 7.63 14.33
C GLU A 499 14.12 6.79 15.42
N GLU A 500 14.69 5.62 15.74
CA GLU A 500 14.17 4.76 16.80
C GLU A 500 14.17 5.45 18.18
N VAL A 501 15.22 6.21 18.49
CA VAL A 501 15.29 6.96 19.75
C VAL A 501 14.19 8.03 19.81
N ILE A 502 14.00 8.78 18.74
CA ILE A 502 13.00 9.85 18.66
C ILE A 502 11.58 9.26 18.72
N ARG A 503 11.33 8.23 17.94
CA ARG A 503 10.04 7.58 17.79
C ARG A 503 9.53 7.01 19.12
N LEU A 504 10.37 6.25 19.82
CA LEU A 504 9.99 5.63 21.08
C LEU A 504 9.95 6.62 22.25
N ASP A 505 10.69 7.72 22.18
CA ASP A 505 10.56 8.80 23.17
C ASP A 505 9.34 9.69 22.93
N GLY A 506 8.88 9.81 21.71
CA GLY A 506 7.69 10.53 21.25
C GLY A 506 8.02 11.75 20.39
N TYR A 507 7.46 11.80 19.19
CA TYR A 507 7.61 12.93 18.25
C TYR A 507 7.03 14.24 18.78
N ASP A 508 6.07 14.18 19.67
CA ASP A 508 5.45 15.35 20.32
C ASP A 508 6.45 16.18 21.16
N LYS A 509 7.57 15.56 21.57
CA LYS A 509 8.66 16.26 22.29
C LYS A 509 9.59 17.02 21.35
N VAL A 510 9.58 16.73 20.05
CA VAL A 510 10.44 17.39 19.06
C VAL A 510 9.93 18.81 18.81
N PRO A 511 10.77 19.86 19.07
CA PRO A 511 10.32 21.23 18.91
C PRO A 511 10.06 21.58 17.44
N SER A 512 8.90 22.17 17.17
CA SER A 512 8.58 22.72 15.85
C SER A 512 9.29 24.05 15.66
N VAL A 513 10.46 24.02 15.02
CA VAL A 513 11.24 25.22 14.71
C VAL A 513 11.13 25.51 13.21
N LEU A 514 10.50 26.62 12.87
CA LEU A 514 10.43 27.07 11.48
C LEU A 514 11.83 27.46 11.00
N PRO A 515 12.28 26.95 9.85
CA PRO A 515 13.55 27.38 9.28
C PRO A 515 13.49 28.86 8.93
N VAL A 516 14.52 29.59 9.34
CA VAL A 516 14.67 30.98 8.94
C VAL A 516 15.20 30.98 7.51
N ALA A 517 14.40 31.48 6.58
CA ALA A 517 14.85 31.64 5.21
C ALA A 517 16.04 32.64 5.17
N PRO A 518 17.18 32.26 4.59
CA PRO A 518 18.27 33.21 4.42
C PRO A 518 17.77 34.41 3.61
N PRO A 519 18.22 35.63 3.92
CA PRO A 519 17.84 36.81 3.15
C PRO A 519 18.26 36.57 1.69
N GLY A 520 17.24 36.42 0.84
CA GLY A 520 17.45 36.15 -0.57
C GLY A 520 17.40 37.41 -1.42
N ASN A 521 17.79 37.29 -2.68
CA ASN A 521 17.72 38.39 -3.66
C ASN A 521 16.29 38.65 -4.17
N GLY A 522 15.27 38.02 -3.57
CA GLY A 522 13.90 38.02 -4.02
C GLY A 522 13.69 37.21 -5.31
N LEU A 523 12.62 37.49 -6.04
CA LEU A 523 12.31 36.83 -7.31
C LEU A 523 13.33 37.20 -8.39
N THR A 524 13.72 36.23 -9.21
CA THR A 524 14.52 36.48 -10.43
C THR A 524 13.75 37.38 -11.41
N PRO A 525 14.42 38.01 -12.37
CA PRO A 525 13.74 38.80 -13.41
C PRO A 525 12.68 37.97 -14.16
N SER A 526 12.95 36.73 -14.50
CA SER A 526 11.99 35.85 -15.18
C SER A 526 10.77 35.53 -14.29
N GLN A 527 10.98 35.22 -13.00
CA GLN A 527 9.87 34.99 -12.06
C GLN A 527 8.99 36.23 -11.87
N ARG A 528 9.59 37.42 -11.77
CA ARG A 528 8.83 38.68 -11.70
C ARG A 528 8.04 38.93 -12.96
N ARG A 529 8.61 38.67 -14.14
CA ARG A 529 7.93 38.77 -15.44
C ARG A 529 6.70 37.89 -15.50
N ARG A 530 6.88 36.59 -15.22
CA ARG A 530 5.77 35.61 -15.21
C ARG A 530 4.64 36.04 -14.28
N ARG A 531 4.99 36.43 -13.06
CA ARG A 531 3.99 36.89 -12.08
C ARG A 531 3.27 38.17 -12.55
N ALA A 532 3.97 39.14 -13.16
CA ALA A 532 3.37 40.35 -13.65
C ALA A 532 2.41 40.07 -14.81
N VAL A 533 2.78 39.19 -15.74
CA VAL A 533 1.93 38.79 -16.87
C VAL A 533 0.66 38.06 -16.36
N ALA A 534 0.81 37.11 -15.43
CA ALA A 534 -0.35 36.40 -14.84
C ALA A 534 -1.33 37.38 -14.19
N LEU A 535 -0.82 38.32 -13.36
CA LEU A 535 -1.65 39.30 -12.68
C LEU A 535 -2.36 40.25 -13.68
N ALA A 536 -1.65 40.70 -14.71
CA ALA A 536 -2.26 41.62 -15.70
C ALA A 536 -3.35 40.93 -16.52
N LEU A 537 -3.18 39.67 -16.90
CA LEU A 537 -4.23 38.92 -17.57
C LEU A 537 -5.43 38.66 -16.63
N ALA A 538 -5.21 38.33 -15.37
CA ALA A 538 -6.26 38.15 -14.39
C ALA A 538 -7.02 39.48 -14.14
N GLU A 539 -6.33 40.61 -14.03
CA GLU A 539 -6.92 41.94 -13.93
C GLU A 539 -7.73 42.34 -15.20
N GLY A 540 -7.31 41.81 -16.36
CA GLY A 540 -8.04 41.94 -17.62
C GLY A 540 -9.31 41.09 -17.74
N GLY A 541 -9.63 40.30 -16.69
CA GLY A 541 -10.82 39.44 -16.64
C GLY A 541 -10.64 38.05 -17.23
N TYR A 542 -9.40 37.62 -17.51
CA TYR A 542 -9.10 36.27 -17.96
C TYR A 542 -9.00 35.31 -16.77
N VAL A 543 -9.46 34.06 -16.94
CA VAL A 543 -9.39 33.02 -15.91
C VAL A 543 -8.17 32.14 -16.14
N GLU A 544 -7.32 32.02 -15.12
CA GLU A 544 -6.18 31.14 -15.17
C GLU A 544 -6.60 29.69 -15.13
N VAL A 545 -6.01 28.88 -15.99
CA VAL A 545 -6.16 27.42 -15.99
C VAL A 545 -4.80 26.75 -16.02
N LEU A 546 -4.73 25.54 -15.48
CA LEU A 546 -3.55 24.71 -15.49
C LEU A 546 -3.87 23.41 -16.24
N SER A 547 -3.02 23.05 -17.17
CA SER A 547 -3.11 21.79 -17.89
C SER A 547 -1.84 20.96 -17.75
N TYR A 548 -2.01 19.65 -17.82
CA TYR A 548 -0.86 18.75 -17.89
C TYR A 548 -0.10 18.92 -19.21
N PRO A 549 1.23 18.75 -19.21
CA PRO A 549 2.03 18.93 -20.43
C PRO A 549 1.94 17.75 -21.40
N PHE A 550 1.09 16.77 -21.14
CA PHE A 550 0.93 15.58 -21.96
C PHE A 550 -0.12 15.78 -23.04
N VAL A 551 0.19 15.36 -24.25
CA VAL A 551 -0.69 15.56 -25.41
C VAL A 551 -0.66 14.35 -26.35
N GLY A 552 -1.78 14.16 -27.08
CA GLY A 552 -1.89 13.15 -28.11
C GLY A 552 -1.17 13.52 -29.41
N PRO A 553 -0.98 12.55 -30.34
CA PRO A 553 -0.30 12.76 -31.62
C PRO A 553 -0.91 13.88 -32.48
N SER A 554 -2.25 14.06 -32.41
CA SER A 554 -2.97 15.08 -33.18
C SER A 554 -2.75 16.51 -32.67
N ALA A 555 -2.20 16.67 -31.49
CA ALA A 555 -1.92 17.97 -30.86
C ALA A 555 -0.47 18.43 -31.05
N VAL A 556 0.33 17.65 -31.76
CA VAL A 556 1.74 17.93 -32.03
C VAL A 556 1.91 18.22 -33.52
N ASP A 557 2.44 19.41 -33.83
CA ASP A 557 2.81 19.80 -35.19
C ASP A 557 4.34 19.83 -35.29
N GLY A 558 4.92 18.81 -35.95
CA GLY A 558 6.35 18.64 -36.09
C GLY A 558 7.03 17.79 -35.01
N PRO A 559 8.36 17.96 -34.81
CA PRO A 559 9.12 17.18 -33.83
C PRO A 559 8.68 17.45 -32.40
N ALA A 560 8.47 16.38 -31.62
CA ALA A 560 8.10 16.48 -30.20
C ALA A 560 8.81 15.40 -29.38
N VAL A 561 8.95 15.65 -28.07
CA VAL A 561 9.50 14.69 -27.13
C VAL A 561 8.44 13.63 -26.82
N ARG A 562 8.74 12.37 -27.15
CA ARG A 562 7.91 11.23 -26.75
C ARG A 562 8.40 10.65 -25.45
N LEU A 563 7.47 10.37 -24.52
CA LEU A 563 7.77 9.68 -23.26
C LEU A 563 7.95 8.17 -23.50
N ALA A 564 8.92 7.58 -22.82
CA ALA A 564 9.19 6.14 -22.89
C ALA A 564 8.09 5.33 -22.18
N ASN A 565 7.56 5.87 -21.08
CA ASN A 565 6.52 5.26 -20.25
C ASN A 565 5.42 6.27 -19.90
N PRO A 566 4.59 6.66 -20.88
CA PRO A 566 3.54 7.65 -20.65
C PRO A 566 2.49 7.14 -19.66
N LEU A 567 1.84 8.05 -18.94
CA LEU A 567 0.70 7.72 -18.07
C LEU A 567 -0.51 7.19 -18.87
N SER A 568 -0.67 7.69 -20.11
CA SER A 568 -1.66 7.21 -21.09
C SER A 568 -1.01 7.06 -22.44
N ASP A 569 -1.25 5.94 -23.10
CA ASP A 569 -0.81 5.69 -24.49
C ASP A 569 -1.48 6.64 -25.50
N GLU A 570 -2.59 7.29 -25.13
CA GLU A 570 -3.27 8.29 -25.94
C GLU A 570 -2.57 9.66 -25.92
N GLU A 571 -1.79 9.95 -24.85
CA GLU A 571 -1.10 11.23 -24.65
C GLU A 571 0.42 11.02 -24.40
N PRO A 572 1.15 10.41 -25.36
CA PRO A 572 2.54 10.01 -25.16
C PRO A 572 3.57 11.13 -25.41
N PHE A 573 3.15 12.34 -25.79
CA PHE A 573 4.06 13.44 -26.14
C PHE A 573 4.01 14.57 -25.14
N LEU A 574 5.14 15.28 -25.00
CA LEU A 574 5.18 16.56 -24.31
C LEU A 574 4.72 17.67 -25.28
N ARG A 575 3.90 18.60 -24.78
CA ARG A 575 3.36 19.72 -25.54
C ARG A 575 4.45 20.64 -26.10
N THR A 576 4.33 21.05 -27.33
CA THR A 576 5.17 22.05 -28.00
C THR A 576 4.52 23.43 -28.05
N SER A 577 3.25 23.55 -27.66
CA SER A 577 2.43 24.76 -27.58
C SER A 577 1.46 24.62 -26.41
N LEU A 578 1.03 25.75 -25.81
CA LEU A 578 -0.01 25.78 -24.78
C LEU A 578 -1.42 25.70 -25.39
N LEU A 579 -1.59 25.98 -26.68
CA LEU A 579 -2.91 26.06 -27.30
C LEU A 579 -3.70 24.75 -27.30
N PRO A 580 -3.14 23.56 -27.63
CA PRO A 580 -3.91 22.34 -27.67
C PRO A 580 -4.58 21.98 -26.33
N PRO A 581 -3.90 21.93 -25.19
CA PRO A 581 -4.54 21.66 -23.90
C PRO A 581 -5.48 22.79 -23.45
N LEU A 582 -5.16 24.04 -23.79
CA LEU A 582 -6.00 25.17 -23.45
C LEU A 582 -7.31 25.16 -24.25
N LEU A 583 -7.27 24.78 -25.53
CA LEU A 583 -8.47 24.62 -26.40
C LEU A 583 -9.31 23.40 -25.91
N ALA A 584 -8.70 22.33 -25.47
CA ALA A 584 -9.41 21.22 -24.86
C ALA A 584 -10.14 21.64 -23.56
N THR A 585 -9.51 22.52 -22.78
CA THR A 585 -10.13 23.10 -21.59
C THR A 585 -11.29 24.03 -21.95
N LEU A 586 -11.14 24.83 -22.98
CA LEU A 586 -12.23 25.67 -23.55
C LEU A 586 -13.42 24.79 -23.97
N LYS A 587 -13.18 23.73 -24.77
CA LYS A 587 -14.22 22.80 -25.20
C LYS A 587 -14.99 22.21 -24.00
N ARG A 588 -14.28 21.83 -22.96
CA ARG A 588 -14.88 21.28 -21.73
C ARG A 588 -15.77 22.31 -21.01
N ASN A 589 -15.33 23.54 -20.92
CA ASN A 589 -16.11 24.63 -20.31
C ASN A 589 -17.38 24.93 -21.11
N ILE A 590 -17.28 25.03 -22.44
CA ILE A 590 -18.43 25.20 -23.32
C ILE A 590 -19.43 24.07 -23.17
N GLY A 591 -18.96 22.82 -23.13
CA GLY A 591 -19.80 21.65 -22.88
C GLY A 591 -20.52 21.67 -21.52
N ARG A 592 -19.99 22.38 -20.54
CA ARG A 592 -20.61 22.64 -19.23
C ARG A 592 -21.53 23.84 -19.19
N GLY A 593 -21.75 24.54 -20.33
CA GLY A 593 -22.65 25.67 -20.47
C GLY A 593 -22.00 27.05 -20.35
N HIS A 594 -20.68 27.14 -20.10
CA HIS A 594 -19.94 28.40 -20.06
C HIS A 594 -19.61 28.84 -21.50
N ARG A 595 -20.48 29.64 -22.12
CA ARG A 595 -20.35 30.06 -23.52
C ARG A 595 -19.42 31.22 -23.72
N ASP A 596 -19.42 32.17 -22.78
CA ASP A 596 -18.59 33.38 -22.81
C ASP A 596 -17.36 33.05 -21.93
N THR A 597 -16.23 32.79 -22.57
CA THR A 597 -15.08 32.20 -21.90
C THR A 597 -13.79 32.88 -22.35
N ALA A 598 -13.03 33.40 -21.40
CA ALA A 598 -11.71 33.98 -21.58
C ALA A 598 -10.73 33.27 -20.64
N LEU A 599 -9.92 32.34 -21.18
CA LEU A 599 -8.98 31.56 -20.42
C LEU A 599 -7.54 31.92 -20.75
N TYR A 600 -6.65 31.80 -19.76
CA TYR A 600 -5.23 31.90 -20.01
C TYR A 600 -4.43 30.82 -19.24
N GLU A 601 -3.27 30.51 -19.75
CA GLU A 601 -2.28 29.63 -19.09
C GLU A 601 -0.88 30.22 -19.28
N LEU A 602 -0.08 30.15 -18.20
CA LEU A 602 1.37 30.33 -18.25
C LEU A 602 2.04 29.01 -17.97
N GLY A 603 2.88 28.53 -18.87
CA GLY A 603 3.53 27.24 -18.69
C GLY A 603 4.73 27.03 -19.60
N SER A 604 5.51 25.99 -19.31
CA SER A 604 6.59 25.56 -20.20
C SER A 604 6.04 24.74 -21.36
N VAL A 605 6.65 24.93 -22.52
CA VAL A 605 6.56 24.02 -23.67
C VAL A 605 7.88 23.29 -23.85
N PHE A 606 7.91 22.20 -24.59
CA PHE A 606 9.05 21.30 -24.66
C PHE A 606 9.47 21.11 -26.12
N LEU A 607 10.54 21.80 -26.50
CA LEU A 607 11.02 21.83 -27.87
C LEU A 607 12.27 20.94 -27.99
N PRO A 608 12.24 19.85 -28.79
CA PRO A 608 13.41 18.99 -28.98
C PRO A 608 14.61 19.79 -29.49
N ARG A 609 15.77 19.51 -28.97
CA ARG A 609 17.03 20.08 -29.51
C ARG A 609 17.49 19.25 -30.71
N PRO A 610 17.69 19.84 -31.87
CA PRO A 610 18.26 19.12 -33.03
C PRO A 610 19.62 18.52 -32.69
N GLY A 611 19.79 17.20 -32.91
CA GLY A 611 21.06 16.52 -32.68
C GLY A 611 21.34 16.17 -31.22
N ALA A 612 20.41 16.39 -30.29
CA ALA A 612 20.52 15.89 -28.92
C ALA A 612 20.57 14.35 -28.94
N GLY A 613 21.65 13.78 -28.38
CA GLY A 613 21.83 12.33 -28.21
C GLY A 613 21.04 11.79 -27.01
N SER A 614 21.31 10.55 -26.64
CA SER A 614 20.85 9.98 -25.37
C SER A 614 21.64 10.59 -24.21
N PRO A 615 21.03 10.74 -23.02
CA PRO A 615 21.77 11.18 -21.85
C PRO A 615 22.89 10.20 -21.52
N PRO A 616 24.04 10.67 -21.01
CA PRO A 616 25.10 9.79 -20.58
C PRO A 616 24.66 8.95 -19.38
N GLU A 617 25.11 7.69 -19.31
CA GLU A 617 24.96 6.88 -18.12
C GLU A 617 25.82 7.44 -17.00
N MET A 618 25.22 7.84 -15.91
CA MET A 618 25.91 8.37 -14.74
C MET A 618 25.63 7.44 -13.54
N GLY A 619 26.71 6.96 -12.91
CA GLY A 619 26.62 6.21 -11.66
C GLY A 619 26.16 7.10 -10.50
N VAL A 620 25.71 6.45 -9.41
CA VAL A 620 25.29 7.14 -8.19
C VAL A 620 26.36 7.16 -7.09
N GLU A 621 27.50 6.51 -7.33
CA GLU A 621 28.59 6.32 -6.34
C GLU A 621 29.34 7.62 -6.05
N ARG A 622 29.28 8.58 -6.96
CA ARG A 622 29.95 9.88 -6.83
C ARG A 622 29.12 11.01 -7.46
N ARG A 623 29.40 12.22 -7.04
CA ARG A 623 28.85 13.40 -7.73
C ARG A 623 29.40 13.46 -9.17
N PRO A 624 28.54 13.68 -10.20
CA PRO A 624 28.99 13.88 -11.57
C PRO A 624 29.96 15.07 -11.69
N THR A 625 30.88 14.98 -12.63
CA THR A 625 31.73 16.11 -13.00
C THR A 625 30.93 17.21 -13.71
N GLU A 626 31.47 18.42 -13.79
CA GLU A 626 30.80 19.51 -14.51
C GLU A 626 30.60 19.19 -16.00
N GLU A 627 31.53 18.44 -16.61
CA GLU A 627 31.46 18.02 -18.02
C GLU A 627 30.37 16.96 -18.22
N GLU A 628 30.25 15.96 -17.33
CA GLU A 628 29.20 14.95 -17.36
C GLU A 628 27.85 15.61 -17.16
N PHE A 629 27.75 16.57 -16.22
CA PHE A 629 26.53 17.32 -15.98
C PHE A 629 26.13 18.17 -17.20
N ALA A 630 27.08 18.86 -17.82
CA ALA A 630 26.84 19.64 -19.02
C ALA A 630 26.45 18.77 -20.22
N ALA A 631 27.00 17.56 -20.35
CA ALA A 631 26.62 16.58 -21.37
C ALA A 631 25.16 16.09 -21.15
N ALA A 632 24.78 15.82 -19.91
CA ALA A 632 23.40 15.46 -19.58
C ALA A 632 22.43 16.62 -19.84
N ASP A 633 22.77 17.85 -19.42
CA ASP A 633 21.95 19.04 -19.66
C ASP A 633 21.75 19.34 -21.15
N ALA A 634 22.75 19.05 -21.98
CA ALA A 634 22.65 19.22 -23.44
C ALA A 634 21.59 18.32 -24.08
N THR A 635 21.19 17.23 -23.47
CA THR A 635 20.14 16.31 -23.95
C THR A 635 18.73 16.74 -23.53
N VAL A 636 18.61 17.64 -22.55
CA VAL A 636 17.33 18.14 -22.09
C VAL A 636 16.68 19.04 -23.17
N PRO A 637 15.39 18.86 -23.50
CA PRO A 637 14.72 19.72 -24.48
C PRO A 637 14.72 21.19 -24.04
N HIS A 638 14.66 22.11 -25.00
CA HIS A 638 14.48 23.51 -24.70
C HIS A 638 13.07 23.74 -24.10
N GLN A 639 12.99 24.42 -22.95
CA GLN A 639 11.75 24.53 -22.16
C GLN A 639 11.39 26.02 -21.90
N PRO A 640 11.06 26.81 -22.94
CA PRO A 640 10.70 28.18 -22.75
C PRO A 640 9.34 28.30 -22.06
N TRP A 641 9.17 29.39 -21.31
CA TRP A 641 7.90 29.76 -20.72
C TRP A 641 7.06 30.53 -21.71
N HIS A 642 5.89 30.00 -22.00
CA HIS A 642 4.87 30.65 -22.82
C HIS A 642 3.74 31.21 -21.99
N ALA A 643 3.03 32.20 -22.56
CA ALA A 643 1.72 32.67 -22.14
C ALA A 643 0.75 32.49 -23.29
N ALA A 644 -0.39 31.86 -23.04
CA ALA A 644 -1.43 31.69 -24.03
C ALA A 644 -2.78 32.15 -23.48
N VAL A 645 -3.61 32.67 -24.36
CA VAL A 645 -5.01 33.07 -24.10
C VAL A 645 -5.90 32.45 -25.17
N VAL A 646 -7.10 32.03 -24.79
CA VAL A 646 -8.18 31.66 -25.71
C VAL A 646 -9.48 32.36 -25.32
N LEU A 647 -10.22 32.79 -26.31
CA LEU A 647 -11.44 33.62 -26.22
C LEU A 647 -12.55 32.99 -27.04
N ALA A 648 -13.75 32.87 -26.47
CA ALA A 648 -14.95 32.44 -27.18
C ALA A 648 -16.20 33.11 -26.58
N GLY A 649 -17.22 33.32 -27.40
CA GLY A 649 -18.49 33.94 -26.98
C GLY A 649 -18.44 35.46 -26.96
N GLU A 650 -19.08 36.07 -25.98
CA GLU A 650 -19.16 37.52 -25.83
C GLU A 650 -18.03 38.04 -24.95
N MET A 651 -17.27 39.04 -25.43
CA MET A 651 -16.29 39.76 -24.61
C MET A 651 -16.98 40.79 -23.71
N GLU A 652 -18.03 41.38 -24.22
CA GLU A 652 -18.91 42.28 -23.46
C GLU A 652 -20.33 41.74 -23.55
N PRO A 653 -20.89 41.23 -22.44
CA PRO A 653 -22.25 40.71 -22.48
C PRO A 653 -23.30 41.78 -22.74
N ALA A 654 -24.35 41.42 -23.49
CA ALA A 654 -25.47 42.31 -23.75
C ALA A 654 -26.22 42.65 -22.45
N GLY A 655 -26.67 43.90 -22.35
CA GLY A 655 -27.38 44.39 -21.19
C GLY A 655 -28.10 45.70 -21.44
N TRP A 656 -28.58 46.36 -20.39
CA TRP A 656 -29.24 47.67 -20.47
C TRP A 656 -28.30 48.75 -21.01
N TRP A 657 -26.98 48.52 -20.99
CA TRP A 657 -25.95 49.43 -21.55
C TRP A 657 -25.70 49.23 -23.03
N GLY A 658 -26.23 48.18 -23.68
CA GLY A 658 -26.04 47.95 -25.11
C GLY A 658 -26.19 46.50 -25.55
N SER A 659 -25.98 46.27 -26.85
CA SER A 659 -26.14 44.97 -27.51
C SER A 659 -25.02 43.95 -27.20
N GLY A 660 -24.00 44.34 -26.42
CA GLY A 660 -22.81 43.52 -26.22
C GLY A 660 -21.86 43.49 -27.43
N ARG A 661 -20.77 42.75 -27.29
CA ARG A 661 -19.73 42.60 -28.32
C ARG A 661 -19.08 41.22 -28.25
N PRO A 662 -19.11 40.46 -29.36
CA PRO A 662 -18.43 39.19 -29.41
C PRO A 662 -16.91 39.34 -29.32
N ALA A 663 -16.24 38.34 -28.71
CA ALA A 663 -14.79 38.22 -28.74
C ALA A 663 -14.27 38.02 -30.16
N GLY A 664 -13.09 38.55 -30.44
CA GLY A 664 -12.52 38.48 -31.78
C GLY A 664 -10.98 38.57 -31.80
N TRP A 665 -10.44 38.63 -33.01
CA TRP A 665 -8.99 38.71 -33.23
C TRP A 665 -8.35 39.93 -32.54
N ALA A 666 -9.07 41.05 -32.48
CA ALA A 666 -8.56 42.27 -31.84
C ALA A 666 -8.35 42.11 -30.34
N ASP A 667 -9.24 41.35 -29.66
CA ASP A 667 -9.12 41.06 -28.22
C ASP A 667 -7.91 40.14 -27.94
N ALA A 668 -7.65 39.19 -28.84
CA ALA A 668 -6.45 38.34 -28.72
C ALA A 668 -5.15 39.12 -28.89
N ILE A 669 -5.12 40.11 -29.82
CA ILE A 669 -3.97 40.99 -29.99
C ILE A 669 -3.82 41.93 -28.78
N GLU A 670 -4.90 42.42 -28.23
CA GLU A 670 -4.85 43.27 -27.02
C GLU A 670 -4.36 42.47 -25.81
N ALA A 671 -4.80 41.21 -25.63
CA ALA A 671 -4.26 40.31 -24.58
C ALA A 671 -2.75 40.14 -24.73
N ALA A 672 -2.25 39.98 -25.95
CA ALA A 672 -0.81 39.89 -26.22
C ALA A 672 -0.08 41.19 -25.84
N ARG A 673 -0.63 42.38 -26.20
CA ARG A 673 -0.05 43.69 -25.82
C ARG A 673 -0.04 43.88 -24.31
N VAL A 674 -1.12 43.54 -23.62
CA VAL A 674 -1.20 43.57 -22.15
C VAL A 674 -0.12 42.68 -21.53
N ALA A 675 0.04 41.47 -22.02
CA ALA A 675 1.07 40.54 -21.52
C ALA A 675 2.49 41.09 -21.73
N VAL A 676 2.79 41.64 -22.90
CA VAL A 676 4.10 42.23 -23.24
C VAL A 676 4.38 43.48 -22.41
N ALA A 677 3.39 44.36 -22.24
CA ALA A 677 3.49 45.54 -21.39
C ALA A 677 3.74 45.19 -19.92
N ALA A 678 2.99 44.19 -19.39
CA ALA A 678 3.19 43.66 -18.04
C ALA A 678 4.56 43.01 -17.86
N ALA A 679 5.12 42.41 -18.91
CA ALA A 679 6.49 41.89 -18.93
C ALA A 679 7.57 43.01 -18.87
N GLY A 680 7.16 44.27 -18.86
CA GLY A 680 8.03 45.44 -18.73
C GLY A 680 8.58 45.98 -20.07
N ILE A 681 7.98 45.65 -21.17
CA ILE A 681 8.35 46.13 -22.51
C ILE A 681 7.49 47.35 -22.84
N ALA A 682 8.12 48.43 -23.27
CA ALA A 682 7.45 49.65 -23.68
C ALA A 682 6.79 49.46 -25.07
N ASP A 683 5.63 50.10 -25.28
CA ASP A 683 4.77 49.93 -26.47
C ASP A 683 5.52 50.28 -27.77
N GLU A 684 6.42 51.27 -27.72
CA GLU A 684 7.22 51.70 -28.88
C GLU A 684 8.19 50.63 -29.41
N ARG A 685 8.45 49.58 -28.64
CA ARG A 685 9.31 48.45 -29.00
C ARG A 685 8.51 47.29 -29.58
N VAL A 686 7.18 47.36 -29.52
CA VAL A 686 6.28 46.29 -29.96
C VAL A 686 5.78 46.61 -31.36
N THR A 687 5.93 45.68 -32.28
CA THR A 687 5.30 45.75 -33.60
C THR A 687 4.26 44.65 -33.75
N VAL A 688 3.16 44.98 -34.39
CA VAL A 688 2.05 44.05 -34.68
C VAL A 688 1.84 44.06 -36.18
N GLU A 689 2.17 42.99 -36.85
CA GLU A 689 2.14 42.88 -38.30
C GLU A 689 1.27 41.72 -38.74
N ALA A 690 0.61 41.85 -39.91
CA ALA A 690 -0.15 40.75 -40.47
C ALA A 690 0.74 39.54 -40.73
N ALA A 691 0.30 38.35 -40.37
CA ALA A 691 1.06 37.13 -40.53
C ALA A 691 0.18 35.97 -40.97
N GLU A 692 0.82 34.93 -41.50
CA GLU A 692 0.20 33.66 -41.84
C GLU A 692 0.90 32.60 -41.02
N GLN A 693 0.25 32.12 -39.94
CA GLN A 693 0.77 31.09 -39.05
C GLN A 693 -0.37 30.15 -38.65
N PRO A 694 -0.29 28.85 -38.95
CA PRO A 694 -1.22 27.89 -38.37
C PRO A 694 -1.07 27.84 -36.82
N PRO A 695 -2.15 27.65 -36.07
CA PRO A 695 -3.54 27.36 -36.48
C PRO A 695 -4.43 28.61 -36.71
N TRP A 696 -3.89 29.80 -36.80
CA TRP A 696 -4.64 31.02 -36.99
C TRP A 696 -5.13 31.19 -38.45
N HIS A 697 -6.16 32.00 -38.59
CA HIS A 697 -6.72 32.36 -39.90
C HIS A 697 -5.79 33.35 -40.65
N PRO A 698 -5.35 33.05 -41.88
CA PRO A 698 -4.32 33.85 -42.57
C PRO A 698 -4.65 35.32 -42.73
N GLY A 699 -5.94 35.68 -42.87
CA GLY A 699 -6.37 37.08 -42.97
C GLY A 699 -6.69 37.76 -41.63
N ARG A 700 -6.52 37.06 -40.47
CA ARG A 700 -6.86 37.55 -39.13
C ARG A 700 -5.85 37.08 -38.07
N CYS A 701 -4.59 36.96 -38.49
CA CYS A 701 -3.45 36.63 -37.63
C CYS A 701 -2.46 37.79 -37.66
N ALA A 702 -1.92 38.08 -36.49
CA ALA A 702 -0.83 39.00 -36.33
C ALA A 702 0.38 38.31 -35.67
N ALA A 703 1.58 38.61 -36.18
CA ALA A 703 2.81 38.39 -35.47
C ALA A 703 3.05 39.51 -34.47
N ILE A 704 3.40 39.14 -33.26
CA ILE A 704 3.79 40.09 -32.21
C ILE A 704 5.31 40.02 -32.09
N ALA A 705 5.97 41.15 -32.37
CA ALA A 705 7.41 41.24 -32.32
C ALA A 705 7.88 42.33 -31.36
N VAL A 706 9.03 42.09 -30.71
CA VAL A 706 9.70 43.04 -29.82
C VAL A 706 11.11 43.27 -30.35
N ASP A 707 11.46 44.52 -30.62
CA ASP A 707 12.73 44.91 -31.25
C ASP A 707 13.02 44.15 -32.57
N GLY A 708 11.98 43.86 -33.34
CA GLY A 708 12.07 43.09 -34.59
C GLY A 708 12.17 41.59 -34.46
N VAL A 709 12.13 41.05 -33.23
CA VAL A 709 12.11 39.59 -32.99
C VAL A 709 10.66 39.16 -32.73
N THR A 710 10.12 38.28 -33.57
CA THR A 710 8.79 37.69 -33.34
C THR A 710 8.82 36.81 -32.09
N ILE A 711 7.94 37.10 -31.13
CA ILE A 711 7.79 36.39 -29.87
C ILE A 711 6.52 35.54 -29.83
N GLY A 712 5.65 35.64 -30.78
CA GLY A 712 4.43 34.85 -30.87
C GLY A 712 3.40 35.41 -31.81
N HIS A 713 2.20 34.83 -31.76
CA HIS A 713 1.09 35.19 -32.68
C HIS A 713 -0.22 35.37 -31.91
N ALA A 714 -1.11 36.19 -32.47
CA ALA A 714 -2.43 36.44 -31.93
C ALA A 714 -3.46 36.65 -33.05
N GLY A 715 -4.68 36.17 -32.86
CA GLY A 715 -5.73 36.33 -33.87
C GLY A 715 -6.87 35.34 -33.75
N GLU A 716 -7.71 35.27 -34.78
CA GLU A 716 -8.80 34.31 -34.90
C GLU A 716 -8.26 32.96 -35.39
N LEU A 717 -8.69 31.85 -34.80
CA LEU A 717 -8.28 30.50 -35.24
C LEU A 717 -8.97 30.15 -36.58
N HIS A 718 -8.29 29.35 -37.38
CA HIS A 718 -8.76 28.91 -38.69
C HIS A 718 -10.06 28.07 -38.55
N PRO A 719 -11.09 28.31 -39.40
CA PRO A 719 -12.35 27.58 -39.33
C PRO A 719 -12.21 26.05 -39.38
N SER A 720 -11.23 25.53 -40.14
CA SER A 720 -10.97 24.07 -40.19
C SER A 720 -10.44 23.53 -38.86
N ALA A 721 -9.58 24.28 -38.18
CA ALA A 721 -9.09 23.91 -36.85
C ALA A 721 -10.22 23.91 -35.81
N LEU A 722 -11.08 24.96 -35.87
CA LEU A 722 -12.25 25.06 -35.00
C LEU A 722 -13.24 23.90 -35.22
N ALA A 723 -13.48 23.53 -36.50
CA ALA A 723 -14.37 22.44 -36.84
C ALA A 723 -13.82 21.08 -36.36
N ALA A 724 -12.52 20.85 -36.52
CA ALA A 724 -11.86 19.62 -36.04
C ALA A 724 -11.91 19.47 -34.51
N LEU A 725 -11.87 20.61 -33.79
CA LEU A 725 -11.93 20.64 -32.33
C LEU A 725 -13.35 20.79 -31.78
N GLU A 726 -14.37 20.97 -32.66
CA GLU A 726 -15.77 21.23 -32.29
C GLU A 726 -15.93 22.50 -31.42
N LEU A 727 -15.16 23.52 -31.75
CA LEU A 727 -15.17 24.82 -31.05
C LEU A 727 -16.04 25.86 -31.77
N PRO A 728 -16.55 26.88 -31.06
CA PRO A 728 -17.35 27.94 -31.64
C PRO A 728 -16.61 28.70 -32.75
N ARG A 729 -17.34 29.17 -33.73
CA ARG A 729 -16.81 30.11 -34.73
C ARG A 729 -16.22 31.33 -34.05
N ARG A 730 -15.16 31.90 -34.64
CA ARG A 730 -14.45 33.09 -34.16
C ARG A 730 -13.73 32.94 -32.83
N THR A 731 -13.56 31.70 -32.34
CA THR A 731 -12.62 31.48 -31.23
C THR A 731 -11.28 32.10 -31.61
N SER A 732 -10.79 32.97 -30.74
CA SER A 732 -9.54 33.71 -30.95
C SER A 732 -8.51 33.28 -29.90
N ALA A 733 -7.24 33.35 -30.23
CA ALA A 733 -6.17 32.93 -29.36
C ALA A 733 -4.90 33.76 -29.53
N MET A 734 -4.09 33.83 -28.49
CA MET A 734 -2.69 34.27 -28.59
C MET A 734 -1.78 33.24 -27.89
N GLU A 735 -0.54 33.16 -28.36
CA GLU A 735 0.54 32.49 -27.65
C GLU A 735 1.84 33.25 -27.83
N LEU A 736 2.55 33.49 -26.72
CA LEU A 736 3.79 34.27 -26.67
C LEU A 736 4.88 33.50 -25.93
N ASP A 737 6.10 33.50 -26.46
CA ASP A 737 7.29 33.06 -25.75
C ASP A 737 7.83 34.18 -24.84
N LEU A 738 7.67 34.04 -23.55
CA LEU A 738 8.10 35.01 -22.55
C LEU A 738 9.62 35.03 -22.36
N ASP A 739 10.30 33.94 -22.68
CA ASP A 739 11.76 33.84 -22.53
C ASP A 739 12.51 34.41 -23.74
N ALA A 740 11.84 34.55 -24.88
CA ALA A 740 12.32 35.31 -26.04
C ALA A 740 12.34 36.85 -25.81
N LEU A 741 11.64 37.33 -24.80
CA LEU A 741 11.62 38.76 -24.46
C LEU A 741 12.99 39.25 -23.94
N PRO A 742 13.43 40.45 -24.32
CA PRO A 742 14.69 41.02 -23.84
C PRO A 742 14.79 41.02 -22.30
N ARG A 743 15.98 40.78 -21.79
CA ARG A 743 16.22 40.86 -20.33
C ARG A 743 15.96 42.28 -19.85
N LEU A 744 15.12 42.43 -18.83
CA LEU A 744 14.92 43.70 -18.16
C LEU A 744 16.28 44.13 -17.58
N VAL A 745 16.86 45.20 -18.10
CA VAL A 745 18.00 45.83 -17.47
C VAL A 745 17.50 46.42 -16.15
N SER A 746 17.93 45.81 -15.03
CA SER A 746 17.60 46.37 -13.72
C SER A 746 18.18 47.78 -13.68
N ARG A 747 17.34 48.82 -13.70
CA ARG A 747 17.79 50.14 -13.25
C ARG A 747 18.25 49.91 -11.82
N ARG A 748 19.58 49.81 -11.61
CA ARG A 748 20.16 49.91 -10.27
C ARG A 748 19.53 51.16 -9.64
N ARG A 749 18.65 50.93 -8.64
CA ARG A 749 18.26 52.04 -7.75
C ARG A 749 19.59 52.60 -7.27
N ARG A 750 19.88 53.83 -7.65
CA ARG A 750 21.01 54.59 -7.11
C ARG A 750 20.90 54.48 -5.59
N GLY A 751 21.91 53.92 -4.99
CA GLY A 751 21.90 53.47 -3.62
C GLY A 751 21.33 54.52 -2.67
N CYS A 752 20.44 54.10 -1.83
CA CYS A 752 20.27 54.72 -0.52
C CYS A 752 21.60 54.49 0.21
N PRO A 753 22.30 55.50 0.71
CA PRO A 753 23.50 55.27 1.49
C PRO A 753 23.16 54.44 2.72
N ALA A 754 23.86 53.35 2.92
CA ALA A 754 23.73 52.54 4.08
C ALA A 754 23.94 53.40 5.34
N SER A 755 22.89 53.58 6.13
CA SER A 755 23.03 54.15 7.45
C SER A 755 23.89 53.19 8.28
N ARG A 756 25.08 53.65 8.75
CA ARG A 756 25.96 52.93 9.66
C ARG A 756 25.16 52.57 10.92
N PRO A 757 25.26 51.32 11.37
CA PRO A 757 24.72 50.98 12.69
C PRO A 757 25.53 51.72 13.78
N ARG A 758 24.84 52.31 14.72
CA ARG A 758 25.38 52.76 16.00
C ARG A 758 25.53 51.56 16.93
#